data_d762d2ad70a715223116ca064678248f
#
_entry.id   d762d2ad70a715223116ca064678248f
#
_cell.length_a   1.000
_cell.length_b   1.000
_cell.length_c   1.000
_cell.angle_alpha   90.00
_cell.angle_beta   90.00
_cell.angle_gamma   90.00
#
_symmetry.space_group_name_H-M   'P 1'
#
loop_
_entity.id
_entity.type
_entity.pdbx_description
1 polymer ?
#
loop_
_entity_poly.entity_id
_entity_poly.type
_entity_poly.pdbx_seq_one_letter_code
_entity_poly.pdbx_strand_id
1 'polypeptide(L)'
;PNEKVIPLVTESLLKLHSPAKAVKEFNKLVSGQISEETTIGRIKFLLGQEFEKRDHRDQAHDLYKEASRLEPSDAEIKKRLDSITATSASGSKYDYLLKENMVSTDQLQQAFALSKKIGKSVEFVLIEHFQIEKEAIGKSFSLFYSCPYRAYDAELPVPVELLANLKKAFLLNEIWVPFSWDKNGMEVLIDDPRNLNKTDNIKTLMRTTKINFSVAIREDIQQFIRNFFDQDRQLSEAESVEETLDDFDLIPDISFEEEEEETEVEEEDEASSKVVKLVDQTIIAAYRKNASDIHIEPSPITKATSIRFRLDGVCQEYMKVPNSIVRGVISRIKIMSNLDIAEKRLPQDGKVKFKRKGIPAFELRVATLPTAGGYEDVVLRILASAGAMKIDEMGLTERNLKVLKTVSANPYGLVLAVGPTGSGKTTTLHSILGHINTPGIKIWTAEDPIEITQEGLRQTEVKPKIGLDFARMMRAFLRADPDVIMIGEMRDTETASIGVEASLTGHLVFSTLHTNSAPETITRLLDMGLNPLNFSDAFLGVLAQRLTRRLCSKCREEHPVSVDEFETLVSDYGKNYFDKTGIEYDAEMVLHRANGCEKCSSTGYRGRMGIHELMEGTPEVKLMIKKQASTETILEQAMKEGMSTLKQDGILKVIQGITDMAEVRRVCI
;
A
#
# COMPACT_ATOMS: atom_id res chain seq x y z
N PRO A 1 49.46 -9.48 14.69
CA PRO A 1 48.11 -10.06 14.65
C PRO A 1 48.18 -11.51 14.26
N ASN A 2 47.46 -12.36 14.99
CA ASN A 2 47.47 -13.80 14.74
C ASN A 2 46.70 -14.04 13.43
N GLU A 3 47.37 -14.45 12.36
CA GLU A 3 46.79 -14.69 11.03
C GLU A 3 45.56 -15.60 11.06
N LYS A 4 45.44 -16.47 12.08
CA LYS A 4 44.29 -17.37 12.29
C LYS A 4 43.02 -16.65 12.75
N VAL A 5 43.08 -15.40 13.21
CA VAL A 5 41.91 -14.63 13.71
C VAL A 5 41.19 -13.92 12.58
N ILE A 6 41.90 -13.52 11.52
CA ILE A 6 41.31 -12.76 10.40
C ILE A 6 40.20 -13.54 9.70
N PRO A 7 40.32 -14.83 9.35
CA PRO A 7 39.24 -15.60 8.75
C PRO A 7 37.95 -15.65 9.61
N LEU A 8 38.11 -15.83 10.93
CA LEU A 8 37.00 -15.92 11.88
C LEU A 8 36.26 -14.58 12.04
N VAL A 9 37.01 -13.49 12.13
CA VAL A 9 36.42 -12.13 12.22
C VAL A 9 35.73 -11.79 10.90
N THR A 10 36.33 -12.10 9.76
CA THR A 10 35.73 -11.86 8.44
C THR A 10 34.44 -12.65 8.27
N GLU A 11 34.40 -13.91 8.65
CA GLU A 11 33.20 -14.74 8.60
C GLU A 11 32.07 -14.18 9.49
N SER A 12 32.41 -13.77 10.70
CA SER A 12 31.47 -13.20 11.63
C SER A 12 30.88 -11.86 11.12
N LEU A 13 31.72 -11.01 10.53
CA LEU A 13 31.27 -9.74 9.96
C LEU A 13 30.42 -9.91 8.71
N LEU A 14 30.74 -10.89 7.86
CA LEU A 14 29.95 -11.19 6.65
C LEU A 14 28.59 -11.85 6.96
N LYS A 15 28.48 -12.57 8.10
CA LYS A 15 27.18 -13.08 8.57
C LYS A 15 26.25 -11.96 9.08
N LEU A 16 26.81 -10.85 9.59
CA LEU A 16 26.06 -9.76 10.20
C LEU A 16 25.84 -8.57 9.26
N HIS A 17 26.65 -8.42 8.22
CA HIS A 17 26.70 -7.23 7.38
C HIS A 17 26.92 -7.57 5.90
N SER A 18 26.50 -6.66 5.00
CA SER A 18 26.90 -6.73 3.59
C SER A 18 28.43 -6.61 3.43
N PRO A 19 29.04 -7.13 2.35
CA PRO A 19 30.50 -7.13 2.16
C PRO A 19 31.15 -5.74 2.32
N ALA A 20 30.57 -4.71 1.71
CA ALA A 20 31.06 -3.34 1.82
C ALA A 20 30.98 -2.77 3.26
N LYS A 21 29.96 -3.15 4.03
CA LYS A 21 29.80 -2.74 5.43
C LYS A 21 30.74 -3.54 6.34
N ALA A 22 30.96 -4.82 6.06
CA ALA A 22 31.93 -5.66 6.78
C ALA A 22 33.35 -5.09 6.70
N VAL A 23 33.79 -4.62 5.52
CA VAL A 23 35.09 -3.93 5.36
C VAL A 23 35.14 -2.65 6.19
N LYS A 24 34.07 -1.84 6.24
CA LYS A 24 34.03 -0.62 7.04
C LYS A 24 34.13 -0.89 8.55
N GLU A 25 33.41 -1.87 9.05
CA GLU A 25 33.45 -2.25 10.47
C GLU A 25 34.82 -2.86 10.84
N PHE A 26 35.40 -3.68 9.95
CA PHE A 26 36.74 -4.19 10.15
C PHE A 26 37.79 -3.06 10.21
N ASN A 27 37.74 -2.10 9.29
CA ASN A 27 38.64 -0.94 9.30
C ASN A 27 38.52 -0.12 10.60
N LYS A 28 37.33 0.03 11.18
CA LYS A 28 37.15 0.68 12.49
C LYS A 28 37.84 -0.07 13.62
N LEU A 29 37.74 -1.40 13.61
CA LEU A 29 38.40 -2.27 14.61
C LEU A 29 39.95 -2.17 14.56
N VAL A 30 40.50 -2.04 13.34
CA VAL A 30 41.94 -1.96 13.12
C VAL A 30 42.49 -0.56 13.40
N SER A 31 41.82 0.48 12.95
CA SER A 31 42.29 1.88 13.09
C SER A 31 42.36 2.39 14.54
N GLY A 32 41.65 1.75 15.47
CA GLY A 32 41.67 2.13 16.89
C GLY A 32 42.80 1.45 17.73
N GLN A 33 43.49 0.44 17.18
CA GLN A 33 44.41 -0.40 17.97
C GLN A 33 45.81 -0.53 17.38
N ILE A 34 46.06 -0.15 16.13
CA ILE A 34 47.35 -0.35 15.44
C ILE A 34 47.77 0.95 14.75
N SER A 35 48.98 1.41 15.06
CA SER A 35 49.58 2.66 14.55
C SER A 35 50.64 2.48 13.48
N GLU A 36 51.05 1.23 13.20
CA GLU A 36 52.14 0.93 12.24
C GLU A 36 51.55 0.62 10.85
N GLU A 37 51.90 1.44 9.86
CA GLU A 37 51.34 1.38 8.49
C GLU A 37 51.60 0.05 7.81
N THR A 38 52.81 -0.54 7.97
CA THR A 38 53.15 -1.85 7.40
C THR A 38 52.29 -2.97 7.98
N THR A 39 52.03 -2.95 9.27
CA THR A 39 51.14 -3.92 9.93
C THR A 39 49.71 -3.81 9.42
N ILE A 40 49.24 -2.59 9.17
CA ILE A 40 47.90 -2.32 8.58
C ILE A 40 47.84 -2.83 7.13
N GLY A 41 48.89 -2.59 6.34
CA GLY A 41 49.02 -3.08 4.97
C GLY A 41 48.89 -4.61 4.90
N ARG A 42 49.64 -5.32 5.75
CA ARG A 42 49.57 -6.79 5.80
C ARG A 42 48.19 -7.31 6.24
N ILE A 43 47.55 -6.68 7.19
CA ILE A 43 46.19 -7.04 7.62
C ILE A 43 45.19 -6.86 6.48
N LYS A 44 45.25 -5.75 5.75
CA LYS A 44 44.38 -5.52 4.58
C LYS A 44 44.61 -6.52 3.48
N PHE A 45 45.84 -6.91 3.25
CA PHE A 45 46.17 -7.96 2.30
C PHE A 45 45.54 -9.32 2.66
N LEU A 46 45.69 -9.77 3.92
CA LEU A 46 45.12 -11.02 4.41
C LEU A 46 43.56 -10.97 4.39
N LEU A 47 42.98 -9.82 4.71
CA LEU A 47 41.56 -9.61 4.59
C LEU A 47 41.09 -9.71 3.13
N GLY A 48 41.84 -9.11 2.19
CA GLY A 48 41.58 -9.21 0.76
C GLY A 48 41.59 -10.67 0.28
N GLN A 49 42.54 -11.49 0.75
CA GLN A 49 42.55 -12.92 0.43
C GLN A 49 41.33 -13.68 0.93
N GLU A 50 40.80 -13.31 2.11
CA GLU A 50 39.58 -13.93 2.65
C GLU A 50 38.31 -13.50 1.91
N PHE A 51 38.22 -12.26 1.43
CA PHE A 51 37.14 -11.80 0.57
C PHE A 51 37.22 -12.47 -0.81
N GLU A 52 38.41 -12.63 -1.39
CA GLU A 52 38.62 -13.31 -2.66
C GLU A 52 38.22 -14.79 -2.60
N LYS A 53 38.56 -15.53 -1.53
CA LYS A 53 38.12 -16.91 -1.31
C LYS A 53 36.60 -17.08 -1.24
N ARG A 54 35.86 -16.02 -0.88
CA ARG A 54 34.42 -16.00 -0.77
C ARG A 54 33.73 -15.35 -1.98
N ASP A 55 34.49 -15.20 -3.08
CA ASP A 55 34.04 -14.63 -4.37
C ASP A 55 33.56 -13.15 -4.31
N HIS A 56 34.02 -12.41 -3.30
CA HIS A 56 33.78 -10.95 -3.18
C HIS A 56 34.96 -10.17 -3.79
N ARG A 57 35.15 -10.31 -5.11
CA ARG A 57 36.33 -9.84 -5.85
C ARG A 57 36.52 -8.33 -5.85
N ASP A 58 35.43 -7.53 -5.92
CA ASP A 58 35.52 -6.08 -5.91
C ASP A 58 36.10 -5.55 -4.60
N GLN A 59 35.63 -6.09 -3.46
CA GLN A 59 36.14 -5.73 -2.14
C GLN A 59 37.57 -6.24 -1.91
N ALA A 60 37.90 -7.41 -2.45
CA ALA A 60 39.24 -7.94 -2.43
C ALA A 60 40.23 -7.06 -3.22
N HIS A 61 39.84 -6.63 -4.42
CA HIS A 61 40.61 -5.70 -5.24
C HIS A 61 40.91 -4.39 -4.53
N ASP A 62 39.88 -3.76 -3.93
CA ASP A 62 40.03 -2.51 -3.18
C ASP A 62 40.97 -2.69 -1.98
N LEU A 63 40.84 -3.78 -1.26
CA LEU A 63 41.71 -4.12 -0.13
C LEU A 63 43.19 -4.35 -0.55
N TYR A 64 43.42 -5.03 -1.68
CA TYR A 64 44.76 -5.20 -2.23
C TYR A 64 45.36 -3.90 -2.72
N LYS A 65 44.56 -3.02 -3.30
CA LYS A 65 44.97 -1.67 -3.73
C LYS A 65 45.36 -0.79 -2.53
N GLU A 66 44.60 -0.83 -1.45
CA GLU A 66 44.96 -0.14 -0.21
C GLU A 66 46.20 -0.74 0.47
N ALA A 67 46.33 -2.06 0.48
CA ALA A 67 47.54 -2.76 1.00
C ALA A 67 48.77 -2.37 0.20
N SER A 68 48.72 -2.38 -1.13
CA SER A 68 49.82 -1.98 -2.01
C SER A 68 50.24 -0.51 -1.85
N ARG A 69 49.28 0.37 -1.45
CA ARG A 69 49.60 1.77 -1.16
C ARG A 69 50.32 1.94 0.18
N LEU A 70 50.03 1.08 1.17
CA LEU A 70 50.68 1.11 2.49
C LEU A 70 52.02 0.37 2.51
N GLU A 71 52.18 -0.66 1.66
CA GLU A 71 53.43 -1.44 1.48
C GLU A 71 53.81 -1.53 -0.01
N PRO A 72 54.35 -0.46 -0.60
CA PRO A 72 54.63 -0.44 -2.05
C PRO A 72 55.78 -1.37 -2.47
N SER A 73 56.61 -1.81 -1.55
CA SER A 73 57.76 -2.70 -1.79
C SER A 73 57.46 -4.20 -1.67
N ASP A 74 56.27 -4.59 -1.19
CA ASP A 74 55.88 -5.98 -1.05
C ASP A 74 55.51 -6.59 -2.41
N ALA A 75 56.36 -7.54 -2.87
CA ALA A 75 56.20 -8.20 -4.16
C ALA A 75 54.99 -9.15 -4.20
N GLU A 76 54.58 -9.72 -3.05
CA GLU A 76 53.42 -10.64 -2.95
C GLU A 76 52.10 -9.87 -3.10
N ILE A 77 51.98 -8.72 -2.44
CA ILE A 77 50.81 -7.82 -2.56
C ILE A 77 50.65 -7.33 -4.00
N LYS A 78 51.77 -6.89 -4.61
CA LYS A 78 51.78 -6.41 -5.99
C LYS A 78 51.40 -7.51 -6.98
N LYS A 79 51.96 -8.70 -6.85
CA LYS A 79 51.64 -9.87 -7.69
C LYS A 79 50.18 -10.27 -7.58
N ARG A 80 49.59 -10.18 -6.37
CA ARG A 80 48.18 -10.54 -6.17
C ARG A 80 47.24 -9.45 -6.71
N LEU A 81 47.58 -8.18 -6.54
CA LEU A 81 46.84 -7.08 -7.13
C LEU A 81 46.85 -7.16 -8.68
N ASP A 82 48.03 -7.44 -9.29
CA ASP A 82 48.13 -7.62 -10.74
C ASP A 82 47.33 -8.84 -11.21
N SER A 83 47.34 -9.93 -10.46
CA SER A 83 46.57 -11.15 -10.76
C SER A 83 45.04 -10.90 -10.70
N ILE A 84 44.53 -10.22 -9.67
CA ILE A 84 43.10 -9.94 -9.54
C ILE A 84 42.67 -8.88 -10.55
N THR A 85 43.54 -7.92 -10.88
CA THR A 85 43.33 -6.93 -11.94
C THR A 85 43.32 -7.59 -13.33
N ALA A 86 44.19 -8.56 -13.57
CA ALA A 86 44.22 -9.34 -14.83
C ALA A 86 43.00 -10.26 -14.99
N THR A 87 42.45 -10.79 -13.89
CA THR A 87 41.22 -11.61 -13.89
C THR A 87 39.96 -10.73 -13.90
N SER A 88 40.05 -9.48 -13.47
CA SER A 88 39.00 -8.45 -13.63
C SER A 88 39.00 -7.80 -15.00
N ALA A 89 39.98 -8.11 -15.85
CA ALA A 89 40.07 -7.70 -17.25
C ALA A 89 39.17 -8.55 -18.17
N SER A 90 37.89 -8.73 -17.83
CA SER A 90 36.86 -8.76 -18.83
C SER A 90 36.68 -7.32 -19.26
N GLY A 91 37.17 -6.94 -20.44
CA GLY A 91 37.15 -5.59 -20.94
C GLY A 91 35.76 -4.93 -20.83
N SER A 92 35.72 -3.61 -20.77
CA SER A 92 34.46 -2.87 -20.84
C SER A 92 33.84 -3.06 -22.23
N LYS A 93 32.51 -3.08 -22.33
CA LYS A 93 31.82 -3.09 -23.62
C LYS A 93 32.16 -1.86 -24.49
N TYR A 94 32.91 -0.90 -23.98
CA TYR A 94 33.41 0.28 -24.67
C TYR A 94 34.90 0.25 -24.97
N ASP A 95 35.62 -0.83 -24.67
CA ASP A 95 37.08 -0.94 -24.83
C ASP A 95 37.54 -0.75 -26.28
N TYR A 96 36.75 -1.23 -27.23
CA TYR A 96 37.04 -1.02 -28.63
C TYR A 96 37.03 0.49 -28.98
N LEU A 97 36.04 1.24 -28.50
CA LEU A 97 35.93 2.69 -28.73
C LEU A 97 37.08 3.45 -28.10
N LEU A 98 37.53 3.03 -26.92
CA LEU A 98 38.69 3.63 -26.24
C LEU A 98 40.01 3.29 -26.95
N LYS A 99 40.20 2.05 -27.42
CA LYS A 99 41.42 1.61 -28.13
C LYS A 99 41.61 2.27 -29.50
N GLU A 100 40.50 2.46 -30.21
CA GLU A 100 40.50 3.14 -31.51
C GLU A 100 40.46 4.69 -31.37
N ASN A 101 40.56 5.21 -30.14
CA ASN A 101 40.51 6.64 -29.84
C ASN A 101 39.24 7.35 -30.36
N MET A 102 38.13 6.63 -30.54
CA MET A 102 36.84 7.18 -30.93
C MET A 102 36.17 7.93 -29.79
N VAL A 103 36.45 7.52 -28.55
CA VAL A 103 35.98 8.14 -27.31
C VAL A 103 37.13 8.22 -26.31
N SER A 104 37.30 9.39 -25.68
CA SER A 104 38.25 9.52 -24.58
C SER A 104 37.65 9.03 -23.26
N THR A 105 38.49 8.71 -22.27
CA THR A 105 38.06 8.29 -20.94
C THR A 105 37.18 9.36 -20.28
N ASP A 106 37.50 10.65 -20.46
CA ASP A 106 36.74 11.77 -19.92
C ASP A 106 35.36 11.90 -20.59
N GLN A 107 35.30 11.73 -21.91
CA GLN A 107 34.03 11.73 -22.66
C GLN A 107 33.14 10.56 -22.22
N LEU A 108 33.70 9.38 -21.98
CA LEU A 108 32.93 8.22 -21.51
C LEU A 108 32.41 8.44 -20.10
N GLN A 109 33.19 9.07 -19.20
CA GLN A 109 32.72 9.44 -17.86
C GLN A 109 31.59 10.49 -17.91
N GLN A 110 31.70 11.48 -18.79
CA GLN A 110 30.66 12.46 -19.03
C GLN A 110 29.38 11.80 -19.59
N ALA A 111 29.53 10.84 -20.51
CA ALA A 111 28.40 10.07 -21.04
C ALA A 111 27.68 9.27 -19.94
N PHE A 112 28.42 8.63 -19.01
CA PHE A 112 27.81 7.97 -17.85
C PHE A 112 27.05 8.94 -16.93
N ALA A 113 27.61 10.10 -16.65
CA ALA A 113 26.96 11.12 -15.82
C ALA A 113 25.69 11.67 -16.48
N LEU A 114 25.75 11.95 -17.77
CA LEU A 114 24.63 12.48 -18.54
C LEU A 114 23.51 11.45 -18.72
N SER A 115 23.86 10.18 -18.99
CA SER A 115 22.95 9.05 -19.08
C SER A 115 22.07 8.94 -17.82
N LYS A 116 22.67 9.02 -16.62
CA LYS A 116 21.95 9.02 -15.33
C LYS A 116 21.00 10.22 -15.18
N LYS A 117 21.40 11.39 -15.70
CA LYS A 117 20.60 12.63 -15.60
C LYS A 117 19.38 12.63 -16.52
N ILE A 118 19.51 12.10 -17.73
CA ILE A 118 18.45 12.10 -18.75
C ILE A 118 17.65 10.78 -18.80
N GLY A 119 18.05 9.75 -18.04
CA GLY A 119 17.36 8.44 -17.99
C GLY A 119 17.42 7.64 -19.31
N LYS A 120 18.45 7.86 -20.13
CA LYS A 120 18.71 7.14 -21.39
C LYS A 120 19.96 6.27 -21.28
N SER A 121 20.16 5.33 -22.24
CA SER A 121 21.38 4.52 -22.24
C SER A 121 22.63 5.36 -22.46
N VAL A 122 23.80 4.84 -22.07
CA VAL A 122 25.10 5.49 -22.34
C VAL A 122 25.36 5.54 -23.83
N GLU A 123 24.96 4.51 -24.56
CA GLU A 123 25.04 4.42 -26.01
C GLU A 123 24.27 5.51 -26.71
N PHE A 124 23.05 5.79 -26.25
CA PHE A 124 22.24 6.89 -26.74
C PHE A 124 22.99 8.23 -26.58
N VAL A 125 23.59 8.45 -25.43
CA VAL A 125 24.36 9.67 -25.16
C VAL A 125 25.61 9.76 -26.05
N LEU A 126 26.31 8.61 -26.25
CA LEU A 126 27.47 8.56 -27.13
C LEU A 126 27.10 8.91 -28.58
N ILE A 127 25.96 8.47 -29.08
CA ILE A 127 25.47 8.77 -30.43
C ILE A 127 25.02 10.22 -30.54
N GLU A 128 24.11 10.66 -29.66
CA GLU A 128 23.45 11.97 -29.80
C GLU A 128 24.33 13.15 -29.37
N HIS A 129 25.10 13.00 -28.29
CA HIS A 129 25.91 14.12 -27.76
C HIS A 129 27.37 14.09 -28.16
N PHE A 130 27.94 12.90 -28.38
CA PHE A 130 29.33 12.76 -28.77
C PHE A 130 29.49 12.33 -30.23
N GLN A 131 28.38 12.16 -30.98
CA GLN A 131 28.33 11.86 -32.41
C GLN A 131 29.18 10.63 -32.81
N ILE A 132 29.18 9.62 -31.95
CA ILE A 132 29.83 8.35 -32.23
C ILE A 132 28.94 7.53 -33.17
N GLU A 133 29.51 7.01 -34.24
CA GLU A 133 28.78 6.17 -35.18
C GLU A 133 28.23 4.92 -34.53
N LYS A 134 26.97 4.61 -34.85
CA LYS A 134 26.23 3.49 -34.28
C LYS A 134 26.91 2.14 -34.58
N GLU A 135 27.49 2.01 -35.76
CA GLU A 135 28.25 0.85 -36.20
C GLU A 135 29.51 0.60 -35.33
N ALA A 136 30.16 1.68 -34.92
CA ALA A 136 31.32 1.58 -34.01
C ALA A 136 30.95 1.05 -32.64
N ILE A 137 29.81 1.50 -32.10
CA ILE A 137 29.25 0.96 -30.84
C ILE A 137 28.85 -0.50 -31.02
N GLY A 138 28.18 -0.83 -32.11
CA GLY A 138 27.80 -2.18 -32.46
C GLY A 138 28.99 -3.13 -32.57
N LYS A 139 30.08 -2.68 -33.19
CA LYS A 139 31.34 -3.44 -33.27
C LYS A 139 31.96 -3.67 -31.90
N SER A 140 31.95 -2.64 -31.05
CA SER A 140 32.42 -2.76 -29.65
C SER A 140 31.61 -3.81 -28.88
N PHE A 141 30.29 -3.82 -29.02
CA PHE A 141 29.40 -4.79 -28.40
C PHE A 141 29.63 -6.21 -28.93
N SER A 142 29.71 -6.35 -30.25
CA SER A 142 29.95 -7.67 -30.88
C SER A 142 31.25 -8.30 -30.41
N LEU A 143 32.33 -7.50 -30.29
CA LEU A 143 33.62 -7.96 -29.78
C LEU A 143 33.55 -8.33 -28.27
N PHE A 144 32.89 -7.52 -27.47
CA PHE A 144 32.80 -7.73 -26.04
C PHE A 144 31.91 -8.94 -25.69
N TYR A 145 30.73 -9.04 -26.29
CA TYR A 145 29.77 -10.11 -26.03
C TYR A 145 30.03 -11.38 -26.83
N SER A 146 30.90 -11.34 -27.84
CA SER A 146 31.18 -12.45 -28.77
C SER A 146 29.93 -12.96 -29.48
N CYS A 147 29.02 -12.06 -29.83
CA CYS A 147 27.79 -12.35 -30.56
C CYS A 147 27.50 -11.27 -31.63
N PRO A 148 26.67 -11.55 -32.64
CA PRO A 148 26.35 -10.58 -33.68
C PRO A 148 25.66 -9.33 -33.11
N TYR A 149 25.95 -8.18 -33.70
CA TYR A 149 25.23 -6.93 -33.45
C TYR A 149 24.14 -6.74 -34.53
N ARG A 150 22.96 -6.27 -34.11
CA ARG A 150 21.85 -5.91 -34.99
C ARG A 150 21.46 -4.47 -34.74
N ALA A 151 21.56 -3.62 -35.77
CA ALA A 151 21.00 -2.29 -35.76
C ALA A 151 19.50 -2.32 -36.05
N TYR A 152 18.75 -1.32 -35.63
CA TYR A 152 17.33 -1.21 -35.96
C TYR A 152 17.12 -1.04 -37.46
N ASP A 153 16.21 -1.83 -38.01
CA ASP A 153 15.74 -1.78 -39.36
C ASP A 153 14.20 -1.83 -39.39
N ALA A 154 13.57 -0.81 -39.96
CA ALA A 154 12.11 -0.69 -40.00
C ALA A 154 11.45 -1.59 -41.05
N GLU A 155 12.20 -2.07 -42.04
CA GLU A 155 11.69 -2.88 -43.16
C GLU A 155 11.65 -4.40 -42.86
N LEU A 156 12.15 -4.80 -41.68
CA LEU A 156 12.18 -6.20 -41.29
C LEU A 156 10.77 -6.78 -41.05
N PRO A 157 10.49 -7.98 -41.57
CA PRO A 157 9.18 -8.62 -41.38
C PRO A 157 8.92 -8.94 -39.90
N VAL A 158 7.69 -8.70 -39.45
CA VAL A 158 7.26 -8.98 -38.09
C VAL A 158 7.21 -10.48 -37.86
N PRO A 159 7.89 -11.04 -36.85
CA PRO A 159 7.84 -12.44 -36.50
C PRO A 159 6.57 -12.79 -35.70
N VAL A 160 5.38 -12.69 -36.33
CA VAL A 160 4.07 -12.79 -35.68
C VAL A 160 3.93 -14.06 -34.82
N GLU A 161 4.38 -15.20 -35.34
CA GLU A 161 4.28 -16.50 -34.63
C GLU A 161 5.12 -16.50 -33.32
N LEU A 162 6.25 -15.81 -33.30
CA LEU A 162 7.13 -15.73 -32.13
C LEU A 162 6.62 -14.72 -31.08
N LEU A 163 5.77 -13.79 -31.48
CA LEU A 163 5.22 -12.74 -30.63
C LEU A 163 3.85 -13.09 -30.05
N ALA A 164 3.17 -14.11 -30.58
CA ALA A 164 1.78 -14.46 -30.25
C ALA A 164 1.48 -14.57 -28.74
N ASN A 165 2.46 -15.04 -27.95
CA ASN A 165 2.33 -15.21 -26.50
C ASN A 165 3.09 -14.16 -25.68
N LEU A 166 3.66 -13.15 -26.33
CA LEU A 166 4.48 -12.13 -25.68
C LEU A 166 3.74 -10.79 -25.63
N LYS A 167 3.84 -10.08 -24.49
CA LYS A 167 3.20 -8.77 -24.32
C LYS A 167 4.19 -7.65 -24.59
N LYS A 168 3.81 -6.65 -25.39
CA LYS A 168 4.60 -5.44 -25.68
C LYS A 168 5.20 -4.80 -24.42
N ALA A 169 4.37 -4.63 -23.36
CA ALA A 169 4.82 -4.03 -22.12
C ALA A 169 5.89 -4.87 -21.37
N PHE A 170 5.79 -6.18 -21.42
CA PHE A 170 6.77 -7.10 -20.84
C PHE A 170 8.12 -6.99 -21.55
N LEU A 171 8.11 -7.08 -22.89
CA LEU A 171 9.33 -6.99 -23.70
C LEU A 171 10.03 -5.64 -23.56
N LEU A 172 9.25 -4.54 -23.48
CA LEU A 172 9.79 -3.20 -23.25
C LEU A 172 10.43 -3.04 -21.85
N ASN A 173 9.93 -3.77 -20.85
CA ASN A 173 10.50 -3.74 -19.51
C ASN A 173 11.76 -4.62 -19.43
N GLU A 174 11.73 -5.81 -19.99
CA GLU A 174 12.81 -6.76 -19.96
C GLU A 174 13.90 -6.50 -21.02
N ILE A 175 13.65 -5.62 -22.00
CA ILE A 175 14.58 -5.19 -23.05
C ILE A 175 15.16 -6.38 -23.85
N TRP A 176 14.27 -7.17 -24.44
CA TRP A 176 14.63 -8.20 -25.40
C TRP A 176 13.45 -8.47 -26.34
N VAL A 177 13.73 -9.07 -27.50
CA VAL A 177 12.69 -9.43 -28.47
C VAL A 177 13.13 -10.64 -29.33
N PRO A 178 12.27 -11.65 -29.58
CA PRO A 178 12.56 -12.71 -30.55
C PRO A 178 12.54 -12.08 -31.95
N PHE A 179 13.53 -12.45 -32.75
CA PHE A 179 13.80 -11.81 -34.04
C PHE A 179 13.52 -12.73 -35.23
N SER A 180 14.00 -13.95 -35.17
CA SER A 180 13.81 -14.95 -36.23
C SER A 180 13.92 -16.37 -35.69
N TRP A 181 13.36 -17.34 -36.41
CA TRP A 181 13.51 -18.76 -36.12
C TRP A 181 13.83 -19.52 -37.40
N ASP A 182 14.96 -20.17 -37.41
CA ASP A 182 15.43 -20.99 -38.52
C ASP A 182 15.90 -22.40 -38.07
N LYS A 183 16.51 -23.16 -39.00
CA LYS A 183 17.04 -24.52 -38.72
C LYS A 183 18.17 -24.53 -37.69
N ASN A 184 18.82 -23.37 -37.45
CA ASN A 184 19.94 -23.22 -36.52
C ASN A 184 19.48 -22.81 -35.11
N GLY A 185 18.21 -22.43 -34.97
CA GLY A 185 17.59 -22.03 -33.70
C GLY A 185 16.90 -20.68 -33.80
N MET A 186 16.41 -20.21 -32.62
CA MET A 186 15.76 -18.92 -32.48
C MET A 186 16.81 -17.82 -32.26
N GLU A 187 16.77 -16.75 -33.04
CA GLU A 187 17.54 -15.54 -32.78
C GLU A 187 16.77 -14.59 -31.86
N VAL A 188 17.41 -14.14 -30.78
CA VAL A 188 16.80 -13.22 -29.81
C VAL A 188 17.73 -12.01 -29.64
N LEU A 189 17.16 -10.81 -29.83
CA LEU A 189 17.87 -9.56 -29.56
C LEU A 189 17.80 -9.23 -28.07
N ILE A 190 18.94 -8.88 -27.47
CA ILE A 190 19.08 -8.60 -26.05
C ILE A 190 20.13 -7.50 -25.83
N ASP A 191 19.98 -6.71 -24.76
CA ASP A 191 20.93 -5.66 -24.39
C ASP A 191 22.18 -6.17 -23.69
N ASP A 192 22.05 -7.27 -22.91
CA ASP A 192 23.16 -7.90 -22.18
C ASP A 192 23.07 -9.43 -22.20
N PRO A 193 23.72 -10.10 -23.18
CA PRO A 193 23.74 -11.56 -23.25
C PRO A 193 24.52 -12.25 -22.11
N ARG A 194 25.32 -11.53 -21.31
CA ARG A 194 26.04 -12.09 -20.15
C ARG A 194 25.21 -12.18 -18.89
N ASN A 195 24.03 -11.56 -18.87
CA ASN A 195 23.08 -11.69 -17.76
C ASN A 195 22.43 -13.07 -17.79
N LEU A 196 23.00 -14.02 -17.02
CA LEU A 196 22.54 -15.41 -16.97
C LEU A 196 21.07 -15.54 -16.56
N ASN A 197 20.63 -14.77 -15.57
CA ASN A 197 19.23 -14.82 -15.14
C ASN A 197 18.28 -14.44 -16.27
N LYS A 198 18.63 -13.41 -17.05
CA LYS A 198 17.84 -12.96 -18.18
C LYS A 198 17.82 -13.96 -19.32
N THR A 199 18.99 -14.51 -19.68
CA THR A 199 19.11 -15.51 -20.75
C THR A 199 18.39 -16.82 -20.40
N ASP A 200 18.42 -17.26 -19.14
CA ASP A 200 17.73 -18.47 -18.69
C ASP A 200 16.20 -18.26 -18.61
N ASN A 201 15.76 -17.06 -18.21
CA ASN A 201 14.34 -16.68 -18.30
C ASN A 201 13.84 -16.68 -19.74
N ILE A 202 14.63 -16.17 -20.70
CA ILE A 202 14.27 -16.18 -22.13
C ILE A 202 14.16 -17.61 -22.65
N LYS A 203 15.13 -18.49 -22.32
CA LYS A 203 15.08 -19.92 -22.72
C LYS A 203 13.82 -20.61 -22.17
N THR A 204 13.49 -20.33 -20.93
CA THR A 204 12.29 -20.88 -20.27
C THR A 204 11.00 -20.38 -20.93
N LEU A 205 10.91 -19.06 -21.19
CA LEU A 205 9.76 -18.43 -21.83
C LEU A 205 9.54 -18.91 -23.28
N MET A 206 10.63 -19.04 -24.03
CA MET A 206 10.58 -19.46 -25.43
C MET A 206 10.56 -20.98 -25.60
N ARG A 207 10.57 -21.75 -24.50
CA ARG A 207 10.52 -23.22 -24.47
C ARG A 207 11.50 -23.91 -25.43
N THR A 208 12.66 -23.30 -25.65
CA THR A 208 13.71 -23.87 -26.52
C THR A 208 15.09 -23.63 -25.94
N THR A 209 15.95 -24.62 -26.05
CA THR A 209 17.38 -24.54 -25.66
C THR A 209 18.25 -24.05 -26.82
N LYS A 210 17.73 -24.01 -28.06
CA LYS A 210 18.46 -23.57 -29.25
C LYS A 210 18.19 -22.09 -29.49
N ILE A 211 18.76 -21.23 -28.62
CA ILE A 211 18.66 -19.78 -28.76
C ILE A 211 20.04 -19.19 -29.09
N ASN A 212 20.07 -18.41 -30.14
CA ASN A 212 21.21 -17.60 -30.56
C ASN A 212 20.96 -16.16 -30.12
N PHE A 213 21.80 -15.60 -29.28
CA PHE A 213 21.66 -14.24 -28.85
C PHE A 213 22.42 -13.30 -29.79
N SER A 214 21.76 -12.22 -30.19
CA SER A 214 22.36 -11.07 -30.89
C SER A 214 22.19 -9.83 -30.00
N VAL A 215 23.22 -8.97 -29.96
CA VAL A 215 23.18 -7.78 -29.14
C VAL A 215 22.70 -6.57 -29.94
N ALA A 216 21.91 -5.71 -29.31
CA ALA A 216 21.50 -4.44 -29.88
C ALA A 216 21.49 -3.35 -28.80
N ILE A 217 21.46 -2.10 -29.24
CA ILE A 217 21.32 -0.94 -28.35
C ILE A 217 19.92 -0.98 -27.75
N ARG A 218 19.79 -0.62 -26.49
CA ARG A 218 18.53 -0.65 -25.75
C ARG A 218 17.38 0.07 -26.48
N GLU A 219 17.65 1.22 -27.01
CA GLU A 219 16.69 2.04 -27.76
C GLU A 219 16.26 1.34 -29.07
N ASP A 220 17.17 0.61 -29.72
CA ASP A 220 16.85 -0.17 -30.92
C ASP A 220 15.95 -1.34 -30.62
N ILE A 221 16.22 -2.08 -29.54
CA ILE A 221 15.34 -3.17 -29.08
C ILE A 221 13.94 -2.62 -28.80
N GLN A 222 13.85 -1.45 -28.15
CA GLN A 222 12.57 -0.81 -27.88
C GLN A 222 11.84 -0.38 -29.17
N GLN A 223 12.58 0.07 -30.20
CA GLN A 223 12.02 0.40 -31.50
C GLN A 223 11.53 -0.84 -32.23
N PHE A 224 12.28 -1.94 -32.25
CA PHE A 224 11.83 -3.22 -32.80
C PHE A 224 10.54 -3.68 -32.14
N ILE A 225 10.47 -3.67 -30.81
CA ILE A 225 9.28 -4.06 -30.07
C ILE A 225 8.07 -3.19 -30.46
N ARG A 226 8.24 -1.88 -30.57
CA ARG A 226 7.17 -0.96 -30.97
C ARG A 226 6.73 -1.24 -32.40
N ASN A 227 7.66 -1.35 -33.33
CA ASN A 227 7.37 -1.61 -34.75
C ASN A 227 6.62 -2.94 -34.93
N PHE A 228 7.10 -4.02 -34.31
CA PHE A 228 6.49 -5.35 -34.42
C PHE A 228 5.05 -5.39 -33.87
N PHE A 229 4.75 -4.69 -32.81
CA PHE A 229 3.40 -4.66 -32.24
C PHE A 229 2.48 -3.58 -32.84
N ASP A 230 3.02 -2.55 -33.50
CA ASP A 230 2.21 -1.50 -34.12
C ASP A 230 1.83 -1.89 -35.55
N GLN A 231 2.65 -2.64 -36.27
CA GLN A 231 2.29 -3.24 -37.56
C GLN A 231 1.26 -4.37 -37.44
N ASP A 232 1.28 -5.15 -36.36
CA ASP A 232 0.28 -6.20 -36.08
C ASP A 232 -1.13 -5.60 -35.89
N ARG A 233 -1.23 -4.38 -35.34
CA ARG A 233 -2.50 -3.63 -35.26
C ARG A 233 -3.05 -3.22 -36.63
N GLN A 234 -2.23 -2.82 -37.57
CA GLN A 234 -2.69 -2.42 -38.90
C GLN A 234 -3.19 -3.60 -39.73
N LEU A 235 -2.70 -4.81 -39.49
CA LEU A 235 -3.19 -6.03 -40.10
C LEU A 235 -4.49 -6.57 -39.49
N SER A 236 -4.74 -6.27 -38.19
CA SER A 236 -5.96 -6.67 -37.48
C SER A 236 -7.10 -5.64 -37.59
N GLU A 237 -6.82 -4.38 -37.90
CA GLU A 237 -7.85 -3.35 -38.12
C GLU A 237 -8.57 -3.42 -39.47
N ALA A 238 -8.18 -4.33 -40.37
CA ALA A 238 -8.90 -4.59 -41.63
C ALA A 238 -10.10 -5.53 -41.46
N GLU A 239 -10.34 -6.14 -40.31
CA GLU A 239 -11.43 -7.10 -40.04
C GLU A 239 -12.14 -6.90 -38.70
N SER A 240 -12.37 -5.71 -38.19
CA SER A 240 -13.41 -5.52 -37.15
C SER A 240 -13.85 -4.07 -37.02
N VAL A 241 -15.02 -3.83 -37.56
CA VAL A 241 -15.88 -2.66 -37.31
C VAL A 241 -16.40 -2.71 -35.86
N GLU A 242 -16.33 -1.57 -35.18
CA GLU A 242 -17.14 -1.15 -34.03
C GLU A 242 -17.53 -2.22 -33.01
N GLU A 243 -16.79 -2.33 -31.91
CA GLU A 243 -17.36 -2.75 -30.64
C GLU A 243 -17.39 -1.57 -29.67
N THR A 244 -18.63 -1.14 -29.45
CA THR A 244 -19.03 -0.09 -28.52
C THR A 244 -18.78 -0.48 -27.08
N LEU A 245 -18.58 0.56 -26.25
CA LEU A 245 -18.21 0.57 -24.83
C LEU A 245 -19.23 -0.05 -23.83
N ASP A 246 -20.15 -0.89 -24.25
CA ASP A 246 -21.27 -1.38 -23.42
C ASP A 246 -21.26 -2.88 -23.07
N ASP A 247 -20.24 -3.63 -23.43
CA ASP A 247 -20.24 -5.11 -23.28
C ASP A 247 -19.39 -5.63 -22.08
N PHE A 248 -19.43 -4.91 -20.93
CA PHE A 248 -18.75 -5.35 -19.69
C PHE A 248 -19.69 -5.94 -18.63
N ASP A 249 -20.96 -6.19 -18.95
CA ASP A 249 -21.94 -6.76 -18.00
C ASP A 249 -22.13 -8.28 -18.12
N LEU A 250 -21.42 -8.94 -19.00
CA LEU A 250 -21.43 -10.40 -19.09
C LEU A 250 -20.20 -10.97 -18.36
N ILE A 251 -20.43 -11.42 -17.13
CA ILE A 251 -19.57 -12.40 -16.48
C ILE A 251 -19.72 -13.68 -17.30
N PRO A 252 -18.67 -14.22 -17.95
CA PRO A 252 -18.74 -15.57 -18.44
C PRO A 252 -18.97 -16.48 -17.23
N ASP A 253 -20.03 -17.28 -17.28
CA ASP A 253 -20.20 -18.42 -16.38
C ASP A 253 -18.94 -19.29 -16.52
N ILE A 254 -18.05 -19.17 -15.56
CA ILE A 254 -16.91 -20.08 -15.46
C ILE A 254 -17.47 -21.33 -14.79
N SER A 255 -18.10 -22.20 -15.56
CA SER A 255 -18.41 -23.56 -15.15
C SER A 255 -17.07 -24.30 -15.08
N PHE A 256 -16.63 -24.61 -13.88
CA PHE A 256 -15.55 -25.54 -13.64
C PHE A 256 -16.20 -26.96 -13.63
N GLU A 257 -16.17 -27.63 -14.74
CA GLU A 257 -16.43 -29.07 -14.77
C GLU A 257 -15.21 -29.80 -14.21
N GLU A 258 -15.45 -30.68 -13.26
CA GLU A 258 -14.44 -31.61 -12.72
C GLU A 258 -14.10 -32.63 -13.81
N GLU A 259 -12.98 -32.44 -14.51
CA GLU A 259 -12.29 -33.52 -15.21
C GLU A 259 -11.11 -33.98 -14.38
N GLU A 260 -11.19 -35.22 -13.91
CA GLU A 260 -10.09 -35.96 -13.30
C GLU A 260 -9.13 -36.45 -14.38
N GLU A 261 -7.83 -36.23 -14.10
CA GLU A 261 -6.63 -36.97 -14.58
C GLU A 261 -5.99 -36.68 -15.94
N GLU A 262 -4.70 -36.35 -15.80
CA GLU A 262 -3.57 -36.56 -16.72
C GLU A 262 -3.28 -35.51 -17.80
N THR A 263 -2.48 -34.47 -17.44
CA THR A 263 -1.23 -34.07 -18.15
C THR A 263 -0.61 -32.84 -17.46
N GLU A 264 0.47 -33.02 -16.69
CA GLU A 264 1.01 -32.06 -15.73
C GLU A 264 1.88 -30.93 -16.30
N VAL A 265 2.04 -30.72 -17.59
CA VAL A 265 3.08 -29.78 -18.12
C VAL A 265 2.55 -28.61 -18.94
N GLU A 266 1.36 -28.68 -19.51
CA GLU A 266 0.75 -27.58 -20.29
C GLU A 266 -0.22 -26.70 -19.48
N GLU A 267 -0.64 -27.14 -18.28
CA GLU A 267 -1.66 -26.47 -17.46
C GLU A 267 -1.13 -25.31 -16.60
N GLU A 268 0.18 -25.25 -16.25
CA GLU A 268 0.68 -24.24 -15.31
C GLU A 268 0.66 -22.82 -15.85
N ASP A 269 0.90 -22.58 -17.14
CA ASP A 269 0.94 -21.23 -17.72
C ASP A 269 -0.47 -20.68 -18.00
N GLU A 270 -1.39 -21.52 -18.44
CA GLU A 270 -2.81 -21.16 -18.62
C GLU A 270 -3.51 -20.96 -17.28
N ALA A 271 -3.26 -21.82 -16.31
CA ALA A 271 -3.74 -21.69 -14.94
C ALA A 271 -3.21 -20.41 -14.28
N SER A 272 -1.93 -20.07 -14.48
CA SER A 272 -1.34 -18.82 -14.00
C SER A 272 -2.02 -17.59 -14.60
N SER A 273 -2.31 -17.59 -15.89
CA SER A 273 -3.03 -16.49 -16.55
C SER A 273 -4.49 -16.37 -16.06
N LYS A 274 -5.18 -17.51 -15.85
CA LYS A 274 -6.55 -17.54 -15.30
C LYS A 274 -6.58 -17.02 -13.85
N VAL A 275 -5.61 -17.40 -13.02
CA VAL A 275 -5.49 -16.93 -11.64
C VAL A 275 -5.24 -15.42 -11.57
N VAL A 276 -4.35 -14.89 -12.40
CA VAL A 276 -4.09 -13.43 -12.47
C VAL A 276 -5.35 -12.67 -12.84
N LYS A 277 -6.09 -13.14 -13.85
CA LYS A 277 -7.36 -12.54 -14.25
C LYS A 277 -8.40 -12.60 -13.14
N LEU A 278 -8.54 -13.75 -12.48
CA LEU A 278 -9.48 -13.94 -11.37
C LEU A 278 -9.22 -12.95 -10.22
N VAL A 279 -7.95 -12.80 -9.78
CA VAL A 279 -7.58 -11.85 -8.74
C VAL A 279 -7.90 -10.42 -9.15
N ASP A 280 -7.50 -10.01 -10.35
CA ASP A 280 -7.77 -8.68 -10.87
C ASP A 280 -9.28 -8.40 -10.98
N GLN A 281 -10.06 -9.31 -11.53
CA GLN A 281 -11.52 -9.20 -11.65
C GLN A 281 -12.20 -9.13 -10.29
N THR A 282 -11.77 -9.95 -9.32
CA THR A 282 -12.29 -9.93 -7.96
C THR A 282 -12.07 -8.56 -7.30
N ILE A 283 -10.88 -8.00 -7.43
CA ILE A 283 -10.56 -6.67 -6.87
C ILE A 283 -11.38 -5.57 -7.57
N ILE A 284 -11.50 -5.63 -8.90
CA ILE A 284 -12.29 -4.67 -9.70
C ILE A 284 -13.77 -4.75 -9.34
N ALA A 285 -14.34 -5.96 -9.26
CA ALA A 285 -15.74 -6.16 -8.88
C ALA A 285 -16.03 -5.65 -7.46
N ALA A 286 -15.14 -5.90 -6.51
CA ALA A 286 -15.26 -5.39 -5.15
C ALA A 286 -15.23 -3.85 -5.11
N TYR A 287 -14.30 -3.23 -5.84
CA TYR A 287 -14.22 -1.77 -5.94
C TYR A 287 -15.50 -1.16 -6.55
N ARG A 288 -15.99 -1.72 -7.65
CA ARG A 288 -17.24 -1.24 -8.32
C ARG A 288 -18.49 -1.39 -7.43
N LYS A 289 -18.52 -2.44 -6.60
CA LYS A 289 -19.61 -2.66 -5.62
C LYS A 289 -19.43 -1.84 -4.33
N ASN A 290 -18.38 -1.01 -4.22
CA ASN A 290 -18.02 -0.27 -3.01
C ASN A 290 -17.84 -1.17 -1.78
N ALA A 291 -17.25 -2.35 -1.98
CA ALA A 291 -16.87 -3.23 -0.88
C ALA A 291 -15.77 -2.57 -0.02
N SER A 292 -15.85 -2.73 1.28
CA SER A 292 -14.77 -2.33 2.18
C SER A 292 -13.66 -3.38 2.28
N ASP A 293 -14.03 -4.66 2.25
CA ASP A 293 -13.08 -5.77 2.39
C ASP A 293 -13.45 -6.91 1.41
N ILE A 294 -12.44 -7.64 0.95
CA ILE A 294 -12.54 -8.89 0.22
C ILE A 294 -11.99 -9.98 1.12
N HIS A 295 -12.75 -11.03 1.35
CA HIS A 295 -12.35 -12.20 2.12
C HIS A 295 -12.20 -13.39 1.19
N ILE A 296 -11.05 -14.07 1.22
CA ILE A 296 -10.77 -15.30 0.48
C ILE A 296 -10.51 -16.37 1.51
N GLU A 297 -11.45 -17.31 1.64
CA GLU A 297 -11.55 -18.25 2.78
C GLU A 297 -11.61 -19.70 2.26
N PRO A 298 -10.46 -20.39 2.18
CA PRO A 298 -10.42 -21.80 1.81
C PRO A 298 -11.00 -22.68 2.92
N SER A 299 -11.84 -23.65 2.54
CA SER A 299 -12.40 -24.62 3.47
C SER A 299 -11.87 -26.02 3.20
N PRO A 300 -11.19 -26.67 4.15
CA PRO A 300 -10.78 -28.06 3.98
C PRO A 300 -11.99 -29.04 3.99
N ILE A 301 -13.12 -28.62 4.56
CA ILE A 301 -14.33 -29.45 4.69
C ILE A 301 -15.09 -29.49 3.37
N THR A 302 -15.36 -28.31 2.79
CA THR A 302 -16.16 -28.19 1.56
C THR A 302 -15.33 -28.36 0.29
N LYS A 303 -13.99 -28.44 0.42
CA LYS A 303 -13.02 -28.45 -0.68
C LYS A 303 -13.18 -27.25 -1.64
N ALA A 304 -13.86 -26.20 -1.19
CA ALA A 304 -14.11 -24.99 -1.95
C ALA A 304 -13.67 -23.74 -1.15
N THR A 305 -13.19 -22.74 -1.84
CA THR A 305 -12.81 -21.44 -1.30
C THR A 305 -13.95 -20.46 -1.52
N SER A 306 -14.47 -19.87 -0.44
CA SER A 306 -15.47 -18.81 -0.52
C SER A 306 -14.77 -17.46 -0.71
N ILE A 307 -15.16 -16.70 -1.72
CA ILE A 307 -14.79 -15.30 -1.90
C ILE A 307 -15.99 -14.46 -1.51
N ARG A 308 -15.83 -13.65 -0.46
CA ARG A 308 -16.89 -12.80 0.08
C ARG A 308 -16.48 -11.34 0.05
N PHE A 309 -17.45 -10.47 -0.21
CA PHE A 309 -17.28 -9.02 -0.11
C PHE A 309 -17.99 -8.50 1.12
N ARG A 310 -17.37 -7.56 1.82
CA ARG A 310 -18.05 -6.81 2.88
C ARG A 310 -18.66 -5.57 2.27
N LEU A 311 -19.98 -5.57 2.13
CA LEU A 311 -20.78 -4.46 1.61
C LEU A 311 -21.57 -3.84 2.75
N ASP A 312 -21.42 -2.55 2.96
CA ASP A 312 -22.10 -1.80 4.04
C ASP A 312 -22.00 -2.47 5.42
N GLY A 313 -20.83 -3.07 5.72
CA GLY A 313 -20.52 -3.74 6.97
C GLY A 313 -20.93 -5.21 7.05
N VAL A 314 -21.67 -5.74 6.06
CA VAL A 314 -22.14 -7.13 6.01
C VAL A 314 -21.36 -7.93 4.97
N CYS A 315 -20.85 -9.12 5.35
CA CYS A 315 -20.22 -10.05 4.44
C CYS A 315 -21.25 -10.75 3.56
N GLN A 316 -21.08 -10.71 2.25
CA GLN A 316 -21.91 -11.38 1.25
C GLN A 316 -21.02 -12.27 0.39
N GLU A 317 -21.48 -13.47 0.06
CA GLU A 317 -20.78 -14.36 -0.85
C GLU A 317 -20.79 -13.77 -2.25
N TYR A 318 -19.62 -13.67 -2.87
CA TYR A 318 -19.47 -13.22 -4.24
C TYR A 318 -19.38 -14.41 -5.21
N MET A 319 -18.50 -15.36 -4.89
CA MET A 319 -18.33 -16.59 -5.68
C MET A 319 -17.62 -17.66 -4.85
N LYS A 320 -17.71 -18.92 -5.31
CA LYS A 320 -16.91 -20.04 -4.83
C LYS A 320 -15.96 -20.51 -5.93
N VAL A 321 -14.75 -20.87 -5.52
CA VAL A 321 -13.75 -21.44 -6.42
C VAL A 321 -13.17 -22.73 -5.82
N PRO A 322 -12.74 -23.71 -6.63
CA PRO A 322 -12.10 -24.93 -6.13
C PRO A 322 -10.82 -24.62 -5.33
N ASN A 323 -10.55 -25.40 -4.29
CA ASN A 323 -9.30 -25.24 -3.50
C ASN A 323 -8.03 -25.53 -4.31
N SER A 324 -8.13 -26.21 -5.45
CA SER A 324 -6.99 -26.47 -6.34
C SER A 324 -6.31 -25.18 -6.84
N ILE A 325 -7.08 -24.13 -7.12
CA ILE A 325 -6.56 -22.86 -7.62
C ILE A 325 -6.19 -21.85 -6.52
N VAL A 326 -6.65 -22.08 -5.28
CA VAL A 326 -6.50 -21.09 -4.20
C VAL A 326 -5.03 -20.80 -3.84
N ARG A 327 -4.16 -21.81 -3.94
CA ARG A 327 -2.72 -21.61 -3.71
C ARG A 327 -2.14 -20.59 -4.68
N GLY A 328 -2.52 -20.68 -5.96
CA GLY A 328 -2.12 -19.69 -6.96
C GLY A 328 -2.68 -18.30 -6.68
N VAL A 329 -3.96 -18.21 -6.28
CA VAL A 329 -4.61 -16.94 -5.89
C VAL A 329 -3.87 -16.27 -4.73
N ILE A 330 -3.58 -17.02 -3.67
CA ILE A 330 -2.86 -16.49 -2.49
C ILE A 330 -1.42 -16.09 -2.86
N SER A 331 -0.71 -16.93 -3.62
CA SER A 331 0.64 -16.61 -4.10
C SER A 331 0.63 -15.33 -4.95
N ARG A 332 -0.35 -15.16 -5.83
CA ARG A 332 -0.49 -13.94 -6.64
C ARG A 332 -0.71 -12.70 -5.77
N ILE A 333 -1.55 -12.79 -4.75
CA ILE A 333 -1.81 -11.69 -3.81
C ILE A 333 -0.55 -11.38 -3.00
N LYS A 334 0.17 -12.39 -2.52
CA LYS A 334 1.45 -12.21 -1.80
C LYS A 334 2.50 -11.51 -2.68
N ILE A 335 2.63 -11.91 -3.95
CA ILE A 335 3.51 -11.23 -4.91
C ILE A 335 3.13 -9.75 -5.08
N MET A 336 1.84 -9.47 -5.27
CA MET A 336 1.35 -8.10 -5.46
C MET A 336 1.59 -7.22 -4.24
N SER A 337 1.60 -7.79 -3.04
CA SER A 337 1.79 -7.10 -1.75
C SER A 337 3.20 -7.19 -1.19
N ASN A 338 4.14 -7.77 -1.95
CA ASN A 338 5.55 -7.97 -1.57
C ASN A 338 5.71 -8.78 -0.27
N LEU A 339 4.87 -9.82 -0.11
CA LEU A 339 4.89 -10.76 1.01
C LEU A 339 5.66 -12.03 0.64
N ASP A 340 6.15 -12.75 1.65
CA ASP A 340 6.85 -14.02 1.46
C ASP A 340 5.88 -15.14 1.06
N ILE A 341 6.07 -15.69 -0.13
CA ILE A 341 5.24 -16.77 -0.68
C ILE A 341 5.52 -18.11 0.02
N ALA A 342 6.75 -18.31 0.47
CA ALA A 342 7.17 -19.56 1.10
C ALA A 342 6.68 -19.67 2.56
N GLU A 343 6.53 -18.55 3.26
CA GLU A 343 6.06 -18.53 4.65
C GLU A 343 4.52 -18.59 4.68
N LYS A 344 3.99 -19.68 5.26
CA LYS A 344 2.54 -19.97 5.37
C LYS A 344 2.08 -20.20 6.82
N ARG A 345 3.00 -20.15 7.78
CA ARG A 345 2.75 -20.48 9.19
C ARG A 345 2.56 -19.25 10.05
N LEU A 346 2.97 -18.07 9.55
CA LEU A 346 2.90 -16.82 10.27
C LEU A 346 1.97 -15.85 9.53
N PRO A 347 1.18 -15.03 10.25
CA PRO A 347 0.45 -13.93 9.64
C PRO A 347 1.40 -12.95 8.95
N GLN A 348 0.98 -12.43 7.81
CA GLN A 348 1.73 -11.40 7.07
C GLN A 348 0.81 -10.24 6.71
N ASP A 349 1.35 -9.03 6.78
CA ASP A 349 0.67 -7.78 6.40
C ASP A 349 1.42 -7.08 5.28
N GLY A 350 0.68 -6.59 4.28
CA GLY A 350 1.25 -5.87 3.13
C GLY A 350 0.32 -4.84 2.55
N LYS A 351 0.81 -4.10 1.55
CA LYS A 351 0.06 -3.07 0.83
C LYS A 351 0.22 -3.25 -0.67
N VAL A 352 -0.84 -3.00 -1.44
CA VAL A 352 -0.85 -3.07 -2.90
C VAL A 352 -1.37 -1.74 -3.44
N LYS A 353 -0.60 -1.08 -4.30
CA LYS A 353 -1.12 0.02 -5.14
C LYS A 353 -1.74 -0.59 -6.39
N PHE A 354 -3.06 -0.68 -6.40
CA PHE A 354 -3.80 -1.26 -7.51
C PHE A 354 -4.10 -0.19 -8.56
N LYS A 355 -3.60 -0.41 -9.77
CA LYS A 355 -3.82 0.49 -10.91
C LYS A 355 -4.13 -0.34 -12.15
N ARG A 356 -5.30 -0.13 -12.73
CA ARG A 356 -5.73 -0.76 -13.98
C ARG A 356 -6.40 0.27 -14.88
N LYS A 357 -6.43 0.01 -16.19
CA LYS A 357 -7.08 0.88 -17.18
C LYS A 357 -8.58 0.99 -16.87
N GLY A 358 -9.12 2.19 -16.86
CA GLY A 358 -10.57 2.44 -16.62
C GLY A 358 -11.01 2.47 -15.16
N ILE A 359 -10.07 2.40 -14.19
CA ILE A 359 -10.35 2.51 -12.77
C ILE A 359 -9.34 3.47 -12.14
N PRO A 360 -9.76 4.40 -11.26
CA PRO A 360 -8.83 5.19 -10.48
C PRO A 360 -7.87 4.30 -9.70
N ALA A 361 -6.63 4.73 -9.58
CA ALA A 361 -5.67 4.00 -8.73
C ALA A 361 -6.09 4.10 -7.27
N PHE A 362 -6.08 2.97 -6.56
CA PHE A 362 -6.37 2.89 -5.14
C PHE A 362 -5.40 1.93 -4.43
N GLU A 363 -5.36 2.01 -3.13
CA GLU A 363 -4.50 1.16 -2.30
C GLU A 363 -5.32 0.05 -1.64
N LEU A 364 -4.73 -1.15 -1.54
CA LEU A 364 -5.26 -2.29 -0.80
C LEU A 364 -4.31 -2.61 0.35
N ARG A 365 -4.87 -2.80 1.53
CA ARG A 365 -4.15 -3.44 2.63
C ARG A 365 -4.47 -4.93 2.62
N VAL A 366 -3.44 -5.76 2.68
CA VAL A 366 -3.53 -7.22 2.60
C VAL A 366 -3.08 -7.81 3.92
N ALA A 367 -3.89 -8.71 4.48
CA ALA A 367 -3.51 -9.55 5.60
C ALA A 367 -3.70 -11.02 5.22
N THR A 368 -2.68 -11.86 5.49
CA THR A 368 -2.77 -13.31 5.33
C THR A 368 -2.69 -13.96 6.70
N LEU A 369 -3.56 -14.92 6.96
CA LEU A 369 -3.64 -15.62 8.25
C LEU A 369 -3.64 -17.13 8.03
N PRO A 370 -2.73 -17.87 8.69
CA PRO A 370 -2.74 -19.33 8.66
C PRO A 370 -4.04 -19.90 9.23
N THR A 371 -4.62 -20.89 8.53
CA THR A 371 -5.83 -21.59 8.95
C THR A 371 -5.66 -23.10 8.95
N ALA A 372 -6.66 -23.82 9.44
CA ALA A 372 -6.63 -25.28 9.55
C ALA A 372 -6.43 -25.95 8.17
N GLY A 373 -5.75 -27.11 8.15
CA GLY A 373 -5.50 -27.86 6.93
C GLY A 373 -4.35 -27.33 6.07
N GLY A 374 -3.52 -26.40 6.61
CA GLY A 374 -2.40 -25.82 5.88
C GLY A 374 -2.79 -24.79 4.83
N TYR A 375 -3.99 -24.24 4.97
CA TYR A 375 -4.49 -23.13 4.18
C TYR A 375 -4.15 -21.78 4.82
N GLU A 376 -4.35 -20.72 4.06
CA GLU A 376 -4.25 -19.33 4.52
C GLU A 376 -5.52 -18.58 4.09
N ASP A 377 -6.15 -17.88 5.02
CA ASP A 377 -7.16 -16.88 4.69
C ASP A 377 -6.50 -15.59 4.24
N VAL A 378 -7.12 -14.89 3.31
CA VAL A 378 -6.66 -13.58 2.87
C VAL A 378 -7.76 -12.54 3.01
N VAL A 379 -7.43 -11.42 3.61
CA VAL A 379 -8.31 -10.26 3.70
C VAL A 379 -7.64 -9.10 2.98
N LEU A 380 -8.35 -8.55 1.96
CA LEU A 380 -7.91 -7.34 1.27
C LEU A 380 -8.87 -6.20 1.63
N ARG A 381 -8.39 -5.19 2.35
CA ARG A 381 -9.15 -3.97 2.64
C ARG A 381 -8.91 -2.94 1.56
N ILE A 382 -9.98 -2.42 0.97
CA ILE A 382 -9.94 -1.36 -0.04
C ILE A 382 -9.85 -0.02 0.69
N LEU A 383 -8.75 0.68 0.49
CA LEU A 383 -8.57 2.04 1.02
C LEU A 383 -9.08 3.02 -0.02
N ALA A 384 -10.05 3.85 0.38
CA ALA A 384 -10.65 4.80 -0.53
C ALA A 384 -9.64 5.87 -0.97
N SER A 385 -9.46 6.03 -2.26
CA SER A 385 -8.67 7.12 -2.85
C SER A 385 -9.43 8.46 -2.90
N ALA A 386 -10.72 8.45 -2.55
CA ALA A 386 -11.50 9.67 -2.41
C ALA A 386 -11.03 10.40 -1.14
N GLY A 387 -10.69 11.68 -1.27
CA GLY A 387 -10.33 12.53 -0.14
C GLY A 387 -11.39 12.52 0.96
N ALA A 388 -11.13 13.22 2.06
CA ALA A 388 -12.08 13.26 3.17
C ALA A 388 -13.47 13.78 2.72
N MET A 389 -14.51 13.13 3.26
CA MET A 389 -15.90 13.60 3.12
C MET A 389 -16.03 15.02 3.66
N LYS A 390 -16.83 15.86 3.06
CA LYS A 390 -17.10 17.20 3.61
C LYS A 390 -17.89 17.09 4.91
N ILE A 391 -17.60 17.96 5.87
CA ILE A 391 -18.25 17.97 7.18
C ILE A 391 -19.77 18.12 7.07
N ASP A 392 -20.27 18.87 6.08
CA ASP A 392 -21.69 19.09 5.82
C ASP A 392 -22.41 17.83 5.26
N GLU A 393 -21.66 16.87 4.73
CA GLU A 393 -22.17 15.61 4.15
C GLU A 393 -22.22 14.45 5.16
N MET A 394 -21.74 14.65 6.39
CA MET A 394 -21.68 13.62 7.43
C MET A 394 -23.06 13.19 7.96
N GLY A 395 -24.11 13.90 7.64
CA GLY A 395 -25.46 13.61 8.14
C GLY A 395 -25.66 13.98 9.61
N LEU A 396 -24.94 14.98 10.09
CA LEU A 396 -25.15 15.60 11.42
C LEU A 396 -26.47 16.37 11.47
N THR A 397 -27.08 16.41 12.65
CA THR A 397 -28.16 17.37 12.89
C THR A 397 -27.61 18.80 12.80
N GLU A 398 -28.51 19.78 12.54
CA GLU A 398 -28.12 21.19 12.44
C GLU A 398 -27.38 21.68 13.70
N ARG A 399 -27.90 21.31 14.90
CA ARG A 399 -27.21 21.59 16.17
C ARG A 399 -25.83 20.99 16.22
N ASN A 400 -25.71 19.68 15.92
CA ASN A 400 -24.43 18.97 16.03
C ASN A 400 -23.41 19.52 15.01
N LEU A 401 -23.84 19.87 13.81
CA LEU A 401 -22.98 20.49 12.81
C LEU A 401 -22.47 21.86 13.28
N LYS A 402 -23.35 22.69 13.85
CA LYS A 402 -22.99 24.01 14.40
C LYS A 402 -21.98 23.88 15.54
N VAL A 403 -22.28 23.01 16.53
CA VAL A 403 -21.38 22.77 17.66
C VAL A 403 -20.04 22.25 17.18
N LEU A 404 -20.01 21.26 16.27
CA LEU A 404 -18.77 20.68 15.76
C LEU A 404 -17.91 21.73 15.04
N LYS A 405 -18.50 22.58 14.20
CA LYS A 405 -17.80 23.70 13.56
C LYS A 405 -17.27 24.70 14.58
N THR A 406 -18.04 24.99 15.63
CA THR A 406 -17.61 25.92 16.69
C THR A 406 -16.42 25.35 17.48
N VAL A 407 -16.48 24.10 17.94
CA VAL A 407 -15.40 23.51 18.72
C VAL A 407 -14.13 23.29 17.90
N SER A 408 -14.28 23.00 16.60
CA SER A 408 -13.13 22.84 15.70
C SER A 408 -12.47 24.16 15.25
N ALA A 409 -13.13 25.29 15.47
CA ALA A 409 -12.57 26.63 15.22
C ALA A 409 -11.80 27.21 16.44
N ASN A 410 -11.80 26.52 17.58
CA ASN A 410 -11.04 26.96 18.74
C ASN A 410 -9.52 26.88 18.46
N PRO A 411 -8.73 27.83 19.00
CA PRO A 411 -7.28 27.82 18.81
C PRO A 411 -6.59 26.70 19.61
N TYR A 412 -7.20 26.18 20.67
CA TYR A 412 -6.67 25.10 21.51
C TYR A 412 -7.79 24.35 22.21
N GLY A 413 -7.49 23.16 22.68
CA GLY A 413 -8.40 22.28 23.40
C GLY A 413 -8.43 20.88 22.86
N LEU A 414 -9.26 20.01 23.43
CA LEU A 414 -9.37 18.59 23.11
C LEU A 414 -10.77 18.26 22.59
N VAL A 415 -10.83 17.71 21.39
CA VAL A 415 -12.05 17.19 20.75
C VAL A 415 -11.87 15.70 20.47
N LEU A 416 -12.85 14.89 20.84
CA LEU A 416 -12.78 13.43 20.75
C LEU A 416 -13.88 12.87 19.83
N ALA A 417 -13.52 11.91 18.96
CA ALA A 417 -14.46 11.11 18.20
C ALA A 417 -14.44 9.67 18.72
N VAL A 418 -15.58 9.19 19.23
CA VAL A 418 -15.62 7.90 19.96
C VAL A 418 -16.64 6.93 19.37
N GLY A 419 -16.40 5.65 19.61
CA GLY A 419 -17.24 4.56 19.12
C GLY A 419 -16.44 3.28 18.85
N PRO A 420 -17.09 2.16 18.55
CA PRO A 420 -16.41 0.91 18.22
C PRO A 420 -15.65 0.99 16.91
N THR A 421 -14.89 -0.07 16.64
CA THR A 421 -14.23 -0.23 15.33
C THR A 421 -15.27 -0.23 14.21
N GLY A 422 -14.97 0.49 13.12
CA GLY A 422 -15.88 0.61 11.97
C GLY A 422 -17.04 1.60 12.15
N SER A 423 -17.06 2.41 13.22
CA SER A 423 -18.09 3.46 13.40
C SER A 423 -17.83 4.73 12.57
N GLY A 424 -16.73 4.82 11.83
CA GLY A 424 -16.41 5.96 10.96
C GLY A 424 -15.61 7.09 11.63
N LYS A 425 -15.00 6.85 12.81
CA LYS A 425 -14.21 7.86 13.55
C LYS A 425 -13.13 8.53 12.69
N THR A 426 -12.32 7.71 11.98
CA THR A 426 -11.26 8.20 11.09
C THR A 426 -11.83 9.14 10.02
N THR A 427 -12.92 8.73 9.35
CA THR A 427 -13.60 9.56 8.35
C THR A 427 -14.07 10.89 8.95
N THR A 428 -14.65 10.85 10.13
CA THR A 428 -15.12 12.04 10.85
C THR A 428 -13.98 12.99 11.18
N LEU A 429 -12.89 12.49 11.77
CA LEU A 429 -11.74 13.34 12.07
C LEU A 429 -11.14 13.93 10.81
N HIS A 430 -10.95 13.14 9.75
CA HIS A 430 -10.47 13.66 8.49
C HIS A 430 -11.42 14.68 7.83
N SER A 431 -12.74 14.54 8.02
CA SER A 431 -13.73 15.55 7.57
C SER A 431 -13.58 16.86 8.32
N ILE A 432 -13.35 16.80 9.63
CA ILE A 432 -13.11 17.98 10.46
C ILE A 432 -11.77 18.64 10.07
N LEU A 433 -10.70 17.83 9.97
CA LEU A 433 -9.39 18.33 9.57
C LEU A 433 -9.46 18.99 8.19
N GLY A 434 -10.15 18.38 7.21
CA GLY A 434 -10.35 18.96 5.89
C GLY A 434 -11.12 20.27 5.91
N HIS A 435 -12.04 20.47 6.88
CA HIS A 435 -12.77 21.72 7.06
C HIS A 435 -11.90 22.87 7.57
N ILE A 436 -10.96 22.57 8.50
CA ILE A 436 -10.07 23.57 9.12
C ILE A 436 -8.73 23.73 8.40
N ASN A 437 -8.42 22.85 7.45
CA ASN A 437 -7.14 22.83 6.72
C ASN A 437 -7.05 24.03 5.77
N THR A 438 -6.30 25.04 6.18
CA THR A 438 -5.97 26.22 5.39
C THR A 438 -4.45 26.39 5.30
N PRO A 439 -3.94 27.14 4.31
CA PRO A 439 -2.49 27.34 4.16
C PRO A 439 -1.80 27.95 5.39
N GLY A 440 -2.57 28.64 6.28
CA GLY A 440 -2.06 29.26 7.50
C GLY A 440 -2.06 28.34 8.72
N ILE A 441 -2.59 27.12 8.63
CA ILE A 441 -2.74 26.18 9.75
C ILE A 441 -1.85 24.96 9.52
N LYS A 442 -0.98 24.67 10.47
CA LYS A 442 -0.07 23.52 10.43
C LYS A 442 -0.65 22.33 11.19
N ILE A 443 -1.04 21.30 10.45
CA ILE A 443 -1.69 20.10 10.98
C ILE A 443 -0.74 18.90 10.93
N TRP A 444 -0.48 18.28 12.10
CA TRP A 444 0.22 17.01 12.22
C TRP A 444 -0.71 15.88 12.63
N THR A 445 -0.58 14.72 11.99
CA THR A 445 -1.34 13.53 12.37
C THR A 445 -0.42 12.35 12.68
N ALA A 446 -0.77 11.60 13.72
CA ALA A 446 -0.20 10.29 14.06
C ALA A 446 -1.27 9.23 13.87
N GLU A 447 -1.06 8.27 12.98
CA GLU A 447 -2.08 7.30 12.54
C GLU A 447 -1.54 5.85 12.55
N ASP A 448 -2.42 4.87 12.75
CA ASP A 448 -2.06 3.44 12.80
C ASP A 448 -3.07 2.56 12.03
N PRO A 449 -2.89 2.40 10.70
CA PRO A 449 -2.08 3.18 9.76
C PRO A 449 -2.81 4.41 9.21
N ILE A 450 -2.15 5.15 8.27
CA ILE A 450 -2.82 6.20 7.49
C ILE A 450 -3.84 5.55 6.55
N GLU A 451 -5.14 5.86 6.73
CA GLU A 451 -6.24 5.35 5.90
C GLU A 451 -6.68 6.36 4.81
N ILE A 452 -6.62 7.65 5.12
CA ILE A 452 -7.05 8.73 4.23
C ILE A 452 -5.89 9.72 4.08
N THR A 453 -5.39 9.89 2.86
CA THR A 453 -4.37 10.89 2.58
C THR A 453 -5.01 12.21 2.19
N GLN A 454 -4.57 13.32 2.81
CA GLN A 454 -5.05 14.67 2.52
C GLN A 454 -3.90 15.63 2.24
N GLU A 455 -4.05 16.42 1.21
CA GLU A 455 -3.13 17.51 0.90
C GLU A 455 -3.16 18.56 2.04
N GLY A 456 -1.99 19.11 2.38
CA GLY A 456 -1.84 20.09 3.46
C GLY A 456 -1.59 19.49 4.84
N LEU A 457 -1.92 18.22 5.10
CA LEU A 457 -1.65 17.53 6.36
C LEU A 457 -0.23 16.92 6.37
N ARG A 458 0.40 16.93 7.54
CA ARG A 458 1.65 16.22 7.82
C ARG A 458 1.32 14.92 8.55
N GLN A 459 1.12 13.86 7.77
CA GLN A 459 0.66 12.56 8.26
C GLN A 459 1.83 11.63 8.56
N THR A 460 1.86 11.05 9.76
CA THR A 460 2.91 10.13 10.22
C THR A 460 2.28 8.81 10.65
N GLU A 461 2.83 7.70 10.16
CA GLU A 461 2.35 6.35 10.49
C GLU A 461 3.13 5.77 11.67
N VAL A 462 2.43 5.18 12.63
CA VAL A 462 2.99 4.43 13.76
C VAL A 462 3.82 3.25 13.25
N LYS A 463 5.00 3.04 13.82
CA LYS A 463 5.92 1.95 13.47
C LYS A 463 6.47 1.27 14.73
N PRO A 464 5.72 0.35 15.34
CA PRO A 464 6.11 -0.29 16.60
C PRO A 464 7.46 -1.00 16.54
N LYS A 465 7.79 -1.59 15.38
CA LYS A 465 9.06 -2.30 15.16
C LYS A 465 10.31 -1.46 15.43
N ILE A 466 10.21 -0.14 15.31
CA ILE A 466 11.32 0.80 15.59
C ILE A 466 11.03 1.68 16.82
N GLY A 467 10.01 1.35 17.60
CA GLY A 467 9.61 2.10 18.79
C GLY A 467 8.98 3.47 18.49
N LEU A 468 8.43 3.66 17.29
CA LEU A 468 7.71 4.89 16.92
C LEU A 468 6.22 4.69 17.22
N ASP A 469 5.81 5.00 18.44
CA ASP A 469 4.44 4.96 18.97
C ASP A 469 3.78 6.35 19.01
N PHE A 470 2.51 6.40 19.42
CA PHE A 470 1.75 7.65 19.52
C PHE A 470 2.37 8.65 20.51
N ALA A 471 2.80 8.21 21.69
CA ALA A 471 3.38 9.08 22.71
C ALA A 471 4.69 9.72 22.22
N ARG A 472 5.54 8.94 21.55
CA ARG A 472 6.80 9.43 20.98
C ARG A 472 6.59 10.43 19.85
N MET A 473 5.58 10.18 18.98
CA MET A 473 5.20 11.11 17.92
C MET A 473 4.69 12.42 18.50
N MET A 474 3.80 12.36 19.50
CA MET A 474 3.27 13.54 20.17
C MET A 474 4.37 14.45 20.73
N ARG A 475 5.36 13.87 21.44
CA ARG A 475 6.50 14.64 21.94
C ARG A 475 7.34 15.28 20.82
N ALA A 476 7.37 14.66 19.63
CA ALA A 476 8.04 15.25 18.47
C ALA A 476 7.21 16.38 17.86
N PHE A 477 5.89 16.21 17.76
CA PHE A 477 4.99 17.23 17.21
C PHE A 477 5.02 18.52 18.01
N LEU A 478 5.04 18.47 19.35
CA LEU A 478 5.16 19.63 20.23
C LEU A 478 6.42 20.47 19.97
N ARG A 479 7.40 19.94 19.24
CA ARG A 479 8.63 20.67 18.81
C ARG A 479 8.63 21.00 17.33
N ALA A 480 7.54 20.69 16.63
CA ALA A 480 7.40 20.87 15.18
C ALA A 480 6.47 22.03 14.82
N ASP A 481 6.16 22.90 15.79
CA ASP A 481 5.33 24.10 15.65
C ASP A 481 3.95 23.81 15.01
N PRO A 482 3.14 22.91 15.58
CA PRO A 482 1.81 22.61 15.09
C PRO A 482 0.78 23.59 15.66
N ASP A 483 -0.25 23.92 14.87
CA ASP A 483 -1.49 24.52 15.38
C ASP A 483 -2.47 23.43 15.80
N VAL A 484 -2.53 22.36 15.00
CA VAL A 484 -3.47 21.25 15.18
C VAL A 484 -2.72 19.92 15.20
N ILE A 485 -3.09 19.06 16.15
CA ILE A 485 -2.55 17.71 16.29
C ILE A 485 -3.71 16.71 16.26
N MET A 486 -3.61 15.68 15.43
CA MET A 486 -4.52 14.54 15.46
C MET A 486 -3.79 13.27 15.87
N ILE A 487 -4.31 12.61 16.89
CA ILE A 487 -3.82 11.32 17.38
C ILE A 487 -4.85 10.27 17.00
N GLY A 488 -4.46 9.28 16.21
CA GLY A 488 -5.36 8.24 15.73
C GLY A 488 -6.15 7.60 16.87
N GLU A 489 -5.51 7.37 18.02
CA GLU A 489 -6.15 6.75 19.18
C GLU A 489 -5.40 7.03 20.48
N MET A 490 -6.14 7.27 21.58
CA MET A 490 -5.62 7.33 22.96
C MET A 490 -5.91 6.00 23.67
N ARG A 491 -4.91 5.09 23.70
CA ARG A 491 -5.05 3.76 24.33
C ARG A 491 -4.53 3.71 25.75
N ASP A 492 -3.63 4.58 26.12
CA ASP A 492 -2.87 4.57 27.37
C ASP A 492 -2.83 5.93 28.02
N THR A 493 -2.54 5.93 29.32
CA THR A 493 -2.45 7.13 30.16
C THR A 493 -1.43 8.12 29.65
N GLU A 494 -0.28 7.65 29.13
CA GLU A 494 0.80 8.49 28.66
C GLU A 494 0.37 9.35 27.46
N THR A 495 -0.18 8.68 26.42
CA THR A 495 -0.68 9.36 25.22
C THR A 495 -1.80 10.34 25.56
N ALA A 496 -2.73 9.95 26.46
CA ALA A 496 -3.84 10.79 26.86
C ALA A 496 -3.36 12.02 27.66
N SER A 497 -2.39 11.86 28.57
CA SER A 497 -1.83 12.95 29.34
C SER A 497 -1.08 13.97 28.48
N ILE A 498 -0.27 13.50 27.50
CA ILE A 498 0.43 14.38 26.56
C ILE A 498 -0.59 15.14 25.68
N GLY A 499 -1.70 14.48 25.27
CA GLY A 499 -2.76 15.12 24.50
C GLY A 499 -3.47 16.24 25.27
N VAL A 500 -3.75 16.04 26.56
CA VAL A 500 -4.31 17.07 27.46
C VAL A 500 -3.32 18.21 27.67
N GLU A 501 -2.04 17.89 27.91
CA GLU A 501 -0.99 18.89 28.09
C GLU A 501 -0.80 19.75 26.83
N ALA A 502 -0.78 19.11 25.66
CA ALA A 502 -0.72 19.80 24.36
C ALA A 502 -1.91 20.78 24.20
N SER A 503 -3.10 20.35 24.60
CA SER A 503 -4.31 21.17 24.56
C SER A 503 -4.22 22.39 25.48
N LEU A 504 -3.62 22.25 26.66
CA LEU A 504 -3.45 23.35 27.62
C LEU A 504 -2.32 24.31 27.22
N THR A 505 -1.37 23.84 26.41
CA THR A 505 -0.22 24.64 25.94
C THR A 505 -0.46 25.32 24.58
N GLY A 506 -1.71 25.37 24.12
CA GLY A 506 -2.09 26.21 22.98
C GLY A 506 -2.34 25.46 21.66
N HIS A 507 -2.51 24.13 21.69
CA HIS A 507 -2.75 23.34 20.49
C HIS A 507 -4.18 22.78 20.46
N LEU A 508 -4.81 22.75 19.29
CA LEU A 508 -6.06 22.06 19.09
C LEU A 508 -5.80 20.56 18.82
N VAL A 509 -6.25 19.70 19.73
CA VAL A 509 -5.99 18.27 19.70
C VAL A 509 -7.25 17.48 19.36
N PHE A 510 -7.15 16.62 18.34
CA PHE A 510 -8.18 15.64 17.98
C PHE A 510 -7.69 14.24 18.28
N SER A 511 -8.59 13.38 18.79
CA SER A 511 -8.26 11.97 18.98
C SER A 511 -9.48 11.06 18.96
N THR A 512 -9.25 9.74 19.03
CA THR A 512 -10.31 8.74 19.16
C THR A 512 -10.15 7.90 20.42
N LEU A 513 -11.30 7.36 20.89
CA LEU A 513 -11.36 6.30 21.89
C LEU A 513 -12.42 5.25 21.51
N HIS A 514 -12.37 4.11 22.20
CA HIS A 514 -13.36 3.03 22.06
C HIS A 514 -14.32 3.02 23.24
N THR A 515 -15.19 4.03 23.34
CA THR A 515 -16.31 4.12 24.28
C THR A 515 -17.64 4.10 23.55
N ASN A 516 -18.74 3.82 24.26
CA ASN A 516 -20.04 3.63 23.65
C ASN A 516 -20.88 4.90 23.58
N SER A 517 -20.61 5.87 24.44
CA SER A 517 -21.30 7.16 24.51
C SER A 517 -20.36 8.31 24.83
N ALA A 518 -20.80 9.52 24.64
CA ALA A 518 -20.01 10.72 24.94
C ALA A 518 -19.78 10.90 26.46
N PRO A 519 -20.78 10.74 27.35
CA PRO A 519 -20.56 10.78 28.79
C PRO A 519 -19.64 9.69 29.34
N GLU A 520 -19.74 8.45 28.84
CA GLU A 520 -18.84 7.32 29.20
C GLU A 520 -17.37 7.66 28.92
N THR A 521 -17.11 8.45 27.88
CA THR A 521 -15.76 8.87 27.53
C THR A 521 -15.08 9.67 28.63
N ILE A 522 -15.86 10.53 29.31
CA ILE A 522 -15.33 11.31 30.43
C ILE A 522 -14.87 10.42 31.56
N THR A 523 -15.75 9.50 32.00
CA THR A 523 -15.42 8.52 33.04
C THR A 523 -14.21 7.68 32.65
N ARG A 524 -14.17 7.20 31.42
CA ARG A 524 -13.07 6.38 30.90
C ARG A 524 -11.72 7.09 30.97
N LEU A 525 -11.66 8.38 30.60
CA LEU A 525 -10.42 9.16 30.66
C LEU A 525 -9.98 9.47 32.09
N LEU A 526 -10.94 9.71 32.99
CA LEU A 526 -10.65 9.85 34.42
C LEU A 526 -10.11 8.55 35.03
N ASP A 527 -10.70 7.40 34.67
CA ASP A 527 -10.26 6.06 35.11
C ASP A 527 -8.87 5.71 34.57
N MET A 528 -8.50 6.23 33.39
CA MET A 528 -7.14 6.14 32.87
C MET A 528 -6.13 6.97 33.66
N GLY A 529 -6.55 7.75 34.64
CA GLY A 529 -5.68 8.53 35.53
C GLY A 529 -5.44 9.98 35.10
N LEU A 530 -6.24 10.52 34.17
CA LEU A 530 -6.14 11.94 33.84
C LEU A 530 -6.53 12.83 35.03
N ASN A 531 -5.79 13.92 35.24
CA ASN A 531 -6.13 14.91 36.24
C ASN A 531 -7.46 15.60 35.87
N PRO A 532 -8.51 15.56 36.71
CA PRO A 532 -9.83 16.13 36.39
C PRO A 532 -9.81 17.63 36.09
N LEU A 533 -8.93 18.39 36.74
CA LEU A 533 -8.81 19.86 36.54
C LEU A 533 -8.24 20.12 35.14
N ASN A 534 -7.09 19.53 34.83
CA ASN A 534 -6.43 19.69 33.53
C ASN A 534 -7.31 19.21 32.37
N PHE A 535 -7.93 18.04 32.56
CA PHE A 535 -8.80 17.48 31.53
C PHE A 535 -10.05 18.37 31.30
N SER A 536 -10.70 18.85 32.35
CA SER A 536 -11.86 19.73 32.20
C SER A 536 -11.52 21.04 31.48
N ASP A 537 -10.34 21.62 31.76
CA ASP A 537 -9.93 22.88 31.14
C ASP A 537 -9.61 22.67 29.64
N ALA A 538 -8.98 21.53 29.30
CA ALA A 538 -8.71 21.15 27.90
C ALA A 538 -9.95 20.76 27.10
N PHE A 539 -11.01 20.25 27.74
CA PHE A 539 -12.15 19.62 27.09
C PHE A 539 -13.03 20.58 26.30
N LEU A 540 -13.22 20.33 25.01
CA LEU A 540 -14.11 21.08 24.11
C LEU A 540 -15.36 20.29 23.70
N GLY A 541 -15.24 18.98 23.48
CA GLY A 541 -16.37 18.13 23.12
C GLY A 541 -16.02 16.71 22.77
N VAL A 542 -17.05 15.85 22.84
CA VAL A 542 -16.98 14.45 22.44
C VAL A 542 -18.12 14.14 21.46
N LEU A 543 -17.76 13.58 20.32
CA LEU A 543 -18.70 13.05 19.33
C LEU A 543 -18.70 11.52 19.39
N ALA A 544 -19.71 10.91 20.01
CA ALA A 544 -19.95 9.48 19.89
C ALA A 544 -20.69 9.16 18.59
N GLN A 545 -20.32 8.07 17.95
CA GLN A 545 -20.76 7.76 16.60
C GLN A 545 -20.97 6.26 16.37
N ARG A 546 -22.00 5.93 15.58
CA ARG A 546 -22.26 4.61 15.00
C ARG A 546 -22.59 4.77 13.52
N LEU A 547 -22.45 3.69 12.74
CA LEU A 547 -22.93 3.64 11.36
C LEU A 547 -24.14 2.74 11.24
N THR A 548 -25.24 3.29 10.72
CA THR A 548 -26.41 2.57 10.25
C THR A 548 -26.37 2.40 8.74
N ARG A 549 -27.07 1.39 8.21
CA ARG A 549 -27.29 1.25 6.78
C ARG A 549 -28.43 2.18 6.35
N ARG A 550 -28.31 2.78 5.18
CA ARG A 550 -29.36 3.60 4.59
C ARG A 550 -30.31 2.69 3.83
N LEU A 551 -31.60 2.95 3.93
CA LEU A 551 -32.61 2.30 3.09
C LEU A 551 -32.29 2.56 1.61
N CYS A 552 -32.46 1.54 0.79
CA CYS A 552 -32.26 1.64 -0.64
C CYS A 552 -33.34 2.54 -1.26
N SER A 553 -32.94 3.67 -1.83
CA SER A 553 -33.87 4.63 -2.44
C SER A 553 -34.69 4.07 -3.62
N LYS A 554 -34.32 2.88 -4.15
CA LYS A 554 -35.01 2.25 -5.28
C LYS A 554 -36.07 1.25 -4.87
N CYS A 555 -35.98 0.70 -3.66
CA CYS A 555 -36.91 -0.37 -3.24
C CYS A 555 -37.45 -0.19 -1.80
N ARG A 556 -37.13 0.91 -1.11
CA ARG A 556 -37.75 1.16 0.17
C ARG A 556 -39.27 1.30 -0.01
N GLU A 557 -40.04 0.72 0.89
CA GLU A 557 -41.47 0.75 0.88
C GLU A 557 -42.01 1.71 1.95
N GLU A 558 -43.02 2.49 1.58
CA GLU A 558 -43.77 3.32 2.51
C GLU A 558 -44.64 2.45 3.39
N HIS A 559 -44.62 2.71 4.69
CA HIS A 559 -45.40 2.01 5.69
C HIS A 559 -46.17 3.04 6.51
N PRO A 560 -47.54 3.06 6.43
CA PRO A 560 -48.35 3.89 7.29
C PRO A 560 -48.14 3.57 8.77
N VAL A 561 -47.94 4.58 9.58
CA VAL A 561 -47.61 4.43 11.01
C VAL A 561 -48.90 4.33 11.83
N SER A 562 -49.05 3.28 12.61
CA SER A 562 -50.13 3.18 13.60
C SER A 562 -49.85 4.07 14.83
N VAL A 563 -50.89 4.44 15.56
CA VAL A 563 -50.76 5.18 16.83
C VAL A 563 -49.82 4.45 17.80
N ASP A 564 -49.98 3.13 17.95
CA ASP A 564 -49.16 2.31 18.84
C ASP A 564 -47.67 2.28 18.42
N GLU A 565 -47.39 2.23 17.11
CA GLU A 565 -46.03 2.29 16.58
C GLU A 565 -45.41 3.68 16.83
N PHE A 566 -46.15 4.74 16.65
CA PHE A 566 -45.73 6.10 16.97
C PHE A 566 -45.44 6.27 18.47
N GLU A 567 -46.37 5.81 19.36
CA GLU A 567 -46.16 5.85 20.80
C GLU A 567 -44.91 5.05 21.23
N THR A 568 -44.61 3.94 20.54
CA THR A 568 -43.37 3.18 20.76
C THR A 568 -42.17 4.01 20.41
N LEU A 569 -42.15 4.72 19.27
CA LEU A 569 -41.07 5.62 18.89
C LEU A 569 -40.87 6.75 19.89
N VAL A 570 -41.98 7.37 20.35
CA VAL A 570 -41.95 8.42 21.38
C VAL A 570 -41.37 7.91 22.69
N SER A 571 -41.80 6.71 23.12
CA SER A 571 -41.27 6.03 24.31
C SER A 571 -39.78 5.73 24.18
N ASP A 572 -39.35 5.19 23.02
CA ASP A 572 -37.94 4.85 22.73
C ASP A 572 -37.05 6.11 22.66
N TYR A 573 -37.61 7.24 22.23
CA TYR A 573 -36.92 8.54 22.22
C TYR A 573 -36.86 9.18 23.62
N GLY A 574 -37.85 8.92 24.44
CA GLY A 574 -38.10 9.58 25.73
C GLY A 574 -39.05 10.77 25.57
N LYS A 575 -40.27 10.59 26.05
CA LYS A 575 -41.43 11.51 25.83
C LYS A 575 -41.09 12.98 26.06
N ASN A 576 -40.47 13.31 27.21
CA ASN A 576 -40.11 14.70 27.59
C ASN A 576 -39.12 15.38 26.62
N TYR A 577 -38.36 14.60 25.87
CA TYR A 577 -37.41 15.09 24.87
C TYR A 577 -38.04 15.09 23.48
N PHE A 578 -38.95 14.13 23.21
CA PHE A 578 -39.64 14.04 21.92
C PHE A 578 -40.55 15.25 21.71
N ASP A 579 -41.28 15.67 22.75
CA ASP A 579 -42.16 16.85 22.71
C ASP A 579 -41.42 18.13 22.24
N LYS A 580 -40.11 18.22 22.48
CA LYS A 580 -39.28 19.35 22.04
C LYS A 580 -38.93 19.29 20.55
N THR A 581 -39.14 18.18 19.88
CA THR A 581 -38.90 18.07 18.43
C THR A 581 -39.96 18.74 17.59
N GLY A 582 -41.13 18.99 18.15
CA GLY A 582 -42.30 19.55 17.45
C GLY A 582 -42.95 18.56 16.46
N ILE A 583 -42.56 17.25 16.53
CA ILE A 583 -43.16 16.23 15.67
C ILE A 583 -44.36 15.65 16.38
N GLU A 584 -45.52 15.78 15.76
CA GLU A 584 -46.77 15.23 16.23
C GLU A 584 -47.23 14.07 15.34
N TYR A 585 -48.10 13.19 15.90
CA TYR A 585 -48.69 12.12 15.11
C TYR A 585 -49.64 12.70 14.09
N ASP A 586 -49.49 12.26 12.83
CA ASP A 586 -50.41 12.52 11.74
C ASP A 586 -50.85 11.18 11.13
N ALA A 587 -52.14 11.05 10.83
CA ALA A 587 -52.71 9.84 10.23
C ALA A 587 -52.13 9.56 8.81
N GLU A 588 -51.56 10.55 8.15
CA GLU A 588 -50.86 10.41 6.88
C GLU A 588 -49.35 10.15 7.06
N MET A 589 -48.86 10.03 8.29
CA MET A 589 -47.46 9.77 8.59
C MET A 589 -47.03 8.43 8.04
N VAL A 590 -45.91 8.43 7.29
CA VAL A 590 -45.34 7.21 6.76
C VAL A 590 -43.89 7.05 7.25
N LEU A 591 -43.54 5.82 7.64
CA LEU A 591 -42.18 5.37 7.78
C LEU A 591 -41.78 4.54 6.56
N HIS A 592 -40.53 4.19 6.47
CA HIS A 592 -40.02 3.39 5.36
C HIS A 592 -39.39 2.08 5.87
N ARG A 593 -39.55 0.99 5.11
CA ARG A 593 -39.00 -0.32 5.42
C ARG A 593 -38.12 -0.82 4.28
N ALA A 594 -37.19 -1.68 4.63
CA ALA A 594 -36.32 -2.35 3.67
C ALA A 594 -37.13 -3.45 2.93
N ASN A 595 -37.10 -3.43 1.58
CA ASN A 595 -37.69 -4.51 0.77
C ASN A 595 -36.61 -5.38 0.16
N GLY A 596 -35.89 -4.91 -0.85
CA GLY A 596 -34.85 -5.62 -1.57
C GLY A 596 -35.00 -5.50 -3.07
N CYS A 597 -33.89 -5.31 -3.79
CA CYS A 597 -33.83 -5.29 -5.26
C CYS A 597 -32.41 -5.61 -5.72
N GLU A 598 -32.21 -5.80 -7.01
CA GLU A 598 -30.89 -6.07 -7.61
C GLU A 598 -29.85 -5.00 -7.24
N LYS A 599 -30.24 -3.71 -7.22
CA LYS A 599 -29.33 -2.59 -6.91
C LYS A 599 -28.78 -2.61 -5.47
N CYS A 600 -29.46 -3.23 -4.55
CA CYS A 600 -29.02 -3.42 -3.16
C CYS A 600 -28.70 -4.88 -2.85
N SER A 601 -28.53 -5.74 -3.87
CA SER A 601 -28.29 -7.18 -3.71
C SER A 601 -29.31 -7.84 -2.78
N SER A 602 -30.58 -7.51 -2.97
CA SER A 602 -31.75 -8.00 -2.21
C SER A 602 -31.73 -7.72 -0.70
N THR A 603 -30.84 -6.83 -0.23
CA THR A 603 -30.73 -6.51 1.21
C THR A 603 -31.71 -5.46 1.68
N GLY A 604 -32.28 -4.66 0.78
CA GLY A 604 -33.09 -3.48 1.11
C GLY A 604 -32.28 -2.26 1.55
N TYR A 605 -30.95 -2.36 1.68
CA TYR A 605 -30.08 -1.28 2.13
C TYR A 605 -28.97 -1.00 1.13
N ARG A 606 -28.56 0.29 1.02
CA ARG A 606 -27.45 0.71 0.19
C ARG A 606 -26.78 1.95 0.75
N GLY A 607 -25.49 1.81 1.08
CA GLY A 607 -24.69 2.85 1.71
C GLY A 607 -24.93 2.93 3.22
N ARG A 608 -24.11 3.71 3.87
CA ARG A 608 -24.10 3.90 5.32
C ARG A 608 -24.25 5.38 5.65
N MET A 609 -24.70 5.67 6.86
CA MET A 609 -24.71 7.02 7.42
C MET A 609 -24.36 6.97 8.91
N GLY A 610 -23.83 8.07 9.43
CA GLY A 610 -23.59 8.24 10.84
C GLY A 610 -24.88 8.52 11.62
N ILE A 611 -24.96 7.98 12.82
CA ILE A 611 -25.80 8.50 13.91
C ILE A 611 -24.86 9.03 14.98
N HIS A 612 -25.22 10.16 15.57
CA HIS A 612 -24.28 11.00 16.31
C HIS A 612 -24.87 11.46 17.64
N GLU A 613 -24.02 11.44 18.66
CA GLU A 613 -24.27 11.99 19.99
C GLU A 613 -23.11 12.96 20.29
N LEU A 614 -23.39 14.27 20.24
CA LEU A 614 -22.36 15.30 20.43
C LEU A 614 -22.58 16.05 21.75
N MET A 615 -21.67 15.80 22.67
CA MET A 615 -21.58 16.52 23.96
C MET A 615 -20.57 17.65 23.85
N GLU A 616 -21.02 18.85 24.14
CA GLU A 616 -20.20 20.07 24.16
C GLU A 616 -19.58 20.27 25.56
N GLY A 617 -18.34 20.77 25.61
CA GLY A 617 -17.64 21.11 26.82
C GLY A 617 -18.11 22.45 27.42
N THR A 618 -19.38 22.52 27.79
CA THR A 618 -19.94 23.71 28.45
C THR A 618 -19.35 23.93 29.84
N PRO A 619 -19.46 25.11 30.43
CA PRO A 619 -19.00 25.38 31.82
C PRO A 619 -19.58 24.40 32.82
N GLU A 620 -20.85 24.00 32.65
CA GLU A 620 -21.56 23.06 33.53
C GLU A 620 -20.98 21.64 33.39
N VAL A 621 -20.79 21.15 32.17
CA VAL A 621 -20.16 19.84 31.90
C VAL A 621 -18.71 19.85 32.42
N LYS A 622 -17.92 20.89 32.21
CA LYS A 622 -16.56 21.05 32.75
C LYS A 622 -16.54 21.03 34.28
N LEU A 623 -17.53 21.64 34.94
CA LEU A 623 -17.66 21.58 36.40
C LEU A 623 -17.95 20.17 36.89
N MET A 624 -18.76 19.39 36.15
CA MET A 624 -19.05 17.98 36.46
C MET A 624 -17.79 17.11 36.30
N ILE A 625 -16.98 17.35 35.26
CA ILE A 625 -15.68 16.67 35.09
C ILE A 625 -14.79 16.95 36.31
N LYS A 626 -14.67 18.22 36.73
CA LYS A 626 -13.88 18.61 37.91
C LYS A 626 -14.34 17.92 39.19
N LYS A 627 -15.64 17.70 39.32
CA LYS A 627 -16.26 17.00 40.46
C LYS A 627 -16.30 15.49 40.32
N GLN A 628 -15.83 14.95 39.23
CA GLN A 628 -15.88 13.52 38.91
C GLN A 628 -17.30 12.96 39.05
N ALA A 629 -18.29 13.67 38.49
CA ALA A 629 -19.68 13.29 38.53
C ALA A 629 -19.91 11.96 37.77
N SER A 630 -20.99 11.24 38.14
CA SER A 630 -21.33 9.98 37.46
C SER A 630 -21.73 10.19 36.00
N THR A 631 -21.59 9.16 35.20
CA THR A 631 -21.95 9.15 33.77
C THR A 631 -23.41 9.62 33.56
N GLU A 632 -24.33 9.16 34.43
CA GLU A 632 -25.76 9.51 34.37
C GLU A 632 -25.97 11.00 34.61
N THR A 633 -25.28 11.58 35.61
CA THR A 633 -25.39 13.00 35.92
C THR A 633 -24.88 13.87 34.77
N ILE A 634 -23.76 13.46 34.13
CA ILE A 634 -23.20 14.16 32.96
C ILE A 634 -24.17 14.04 31.77
N LEU A 635 -24.76 12.84 31.54
CA LEU A 635 -25.77 12.62 30.50
C LEU A 635 -26.97 13.54 30.66
N GLU A 636 -27.57 13.56 31.86
CA GLU A 636 -28.70 14.40 32.14
C GLU A 636 -28.43 15.89 31.86
N GLN A 637 -27.26 16.38 32.28
CA GLN A 637 -26.85 17.74 32.03
C GLN A 637 -26.66 18.02 30.53
N ALA A 638 -25.95 17.17 29.82
CA ALA A 638 -25.73 17.32 28.39
C ALA A 638 -27.02 17.31 27.60
N MET A 639 -28.01 16.45 27.98
CA MET A 639 -29.35 16.41 27.39
C MET A 639 -30.17 17.68 27.70
N LYS A 640 -30.04 18.25 28.90
CA LYS A 640 -30.66 19.57 29.22
C LYS A 640 -30.12 20.67 28.32
N GLU A 641 -28.85 20.58 27.92
CA GLU A 641 -28.18 21.52 27.03
C GLU A 641 -28.39 21.20 25.53
N GLY A 642 -29.29 20.25 25.23
CA GLY A 642 -29.74 19.94 23.87
C GLY A 642 -28.97 18.84 23.17
N MET A 643 -28.14 18.09 23.87
CA MET A 643 -27.56 16.86 23.31
C MET A 643 -28.66 15.84 23.04
N SER A 644 -28.65 15.22 21.89
CA SER A 644 -29.42 14.01 21.59
C SER A 644 -28.50 12.77 21.69
N THR A 645 -29.04 11.67 22.22
CA THR A 645 -28.34 10.38 22.26
C THR A 645 -28.27 9.74 20.87
N LEU A 646 -27.40 8.75 20.70
CA LEU A 646 -27.31 7.98 19.44
C LEU A 646 -28.68 7.41 19.02
N LYS A 647 -29.46 6.86 19.97
CA LYS A 647 -30.78 6.30 19.72
C LYS A 647 -31.75 7.38 19.26
N GLN A 648 -31.75 8.55 19.89
CA GLN A 648 -32.58 9.69 19.52
C GLN A 648 -32.26 10.20 18.11
N ASP A 649 -30.97 10.40 17.78
CA ASP A 649 -30.57 10.79 16.43
C ASP A 649 -30.97 9.74 15.39
N GLY A 650 -30.83 8.44 15.75
CA GLY A 650 -31.29 7.34 14.91
C GLY A 650 -32.82 7.39 14.63
N ILE A 651 -33.63 7.61 15.66
CA ILE A 651 -35.09 7.71 15.53
C ILE A 651 -35.49 8.88 14.62
N LEU A 652 -34.85 10.05 14.74
CA LEU A 652 -35.13 11.17 13.84
C LEU A 652 -34.82 10.79 12.39
N LYS A 653 -33.78 10.02 12.13
CA LYS A 653 -33.42 9.53 10.79
C LYS A 653 -34.39 8.47 10.26
N VAL A 654 -35.02 7.69 11.16
CA VAL A 654 -36.11 6.79 10.78
C VAL A 654 -37.33 7.59 10.33
N ILE A 655 -37.72 8.60 11.09
CA ILE A 655 -38.83 9.51 10.72
C ILE A 655 -38.58 10.22 9.38
N GLN A 656 -37.30 10.57 9.09
CA GLN A 656 -36.89 11.13 7.81
C GLN A 656 -36.83 10.09 6.66
N GLY A 657 -37.12 8.81 6.91
CA GLY A 657 -37.11 7.75 5.91
C GLY A 657 -35.72 7.38 5.39
N ILE A 658 -34.65 7.66 6.15
CA ILE A 658 -33.25 7.40 5.75
C ILE A 658 -32.82 6.01 6.15
N THR A 659 -33.26 5.53 7.32
CA THR A 659 -33.02 4.19 7.87
C THR A 659 -34.29 3.66 8.49
N ASP A 660 -34.23 2.49 9.12
CA ASP A 660 -35.37 1.92 9.87
C ASP A 660 -35.00 1.58 11.31
N MET A 661 -36.03 1.28 12.13
CA MET A 661 -35.84 0.95 13.53
C MET A 661 -35.04 -0.35 13.78
N ALA A 662 -35.05 -1.28 12.80
CA ALA A 662 -34.25 -2.50 12.89
C ALA A 662 -32.75 -2.17 12.89
N GLU A 663 -32.34 -1.25 12.03
CA GLU A 663 -30.95 -0.78 11.97
C GLU A 663 -30.55 0.06 13.20
N VAL A 664 -31.45 0.95 13.66
CA VAL A 664 -31.17 1.73 14.88
C VAL A 664 -30.98 0.81 16.10
N ARG A 665 -31.87 -0.17 16.28
CA ARG A 665 -31.76 -1.14 17.37
C ARG A 665 -30.51 -2.01 17.24
N ARG A 666 -30.09 -2.36 16.04
CA ARG A 666 -28.86 -3.14 15.80
C ARG A 666 -27.60 -2.45 16.30
N VAL A 667 -27.54 -1.13 16.24
CA VAL A 667 -26.32 -0.35 16.55
C VAL A 667 -26.39 0.42 17.87
N CYS A 668 -27.60 0.67 18.40
CA CYS A 668 -27.83 1.32 19.68
C CYS A 668 -28.34 0.27 20.70
N ILE A 669 -27.47 -0.54 21.22
CA ILE A 669 -27.76 -1.50 22.29
C ILE A 669 -27.64 -0.80 23.63
#